data_daceb986425fd1ef48e0f8315e62cd6d
#
_entry.id   daceb986425fd1ef48e0f8315e62cd6d
#
_cell.length_a   1.000
_cell.length_b   1.000
_cell.length_c   1.000
_cell.angle_alpha   90.00
_cell.angle_beta   90.00
_cell.angle_gamma   90.00
#
_symmetry.space_group_name_H-M   'P 1'
#
loop_
_entity.id
_entity.type
_entity.pdbx_description
1 polymer ?
#
loop_
_entity_poly.entity_id
_entity_poly.type
_entity_poly.pdbx_seq_one_letter_code
_entity_poly.pdbx_strand_id
1 'polypeptide(L)'
;MSQSTLFTAARPAGQFTLRPLLPADVRLIHRWVTRDYARFWGMQDHAPEQVAEFYQQLTAKDPHAALIGCCDGEPAFLIECYRASEDEVGRHYPAQPDDYGMHILIAPAVTPVSQFSWQVFSTVMDYMFSRPEVNRVVVEPDVRNDKIHRLNKRAGFRYQHTIDMGHKTAWLAFCQRDDYQQALLQDSLMNNTTPLLNGSHLTGQDWLQANRLLIRKAIAEFAHEKLITPVDVGSGRYQLAVPNGESEYVFSAQRLALDHWEIDVASLQKQENGQRLPLDALQFIEEFNAQIGIPQALLATYMEEISSTLCSSVFKLQKNNPDSQALVKADFQTLESSMTEGHPCFVANNGRIGFDARDYLAYAPEAATPVRLIWVAVHRRNAHFSSISELSYARLLQEELGQAALDQFAAQLASKDVVAEDYILMPVHPWQWQNKLLTVFAADIANQDIIYLGIGEDHYQAQQSIRTFFNRSQPQKRYVKTALSVLNMGFMRGLSPYYMATTPAINEWLETLVANDSWLQRCDFRILREVAAVGYHNRHYERALKGDSAYKKMFAALWRDNPVTDLQPGQRLMTMAAFLHVDHHQQPLLPALIADSGLPAEQWIDRYLNCYLSPLLHCFYQHDLVFMPHGENLILLLENNVPVSAYMKDIGEEIAVMNPDAVLPEKVQRLAVDVPEHLKLLSIFTDVFDCIFRFISAILHQSDTLSETQFWQRVAQCVKDYQQAHPQLASKFARYDMFAPEFTRSCLNRLQLANNQQMINLSDPAENLKFAGTLKNPIAKWR
;
A
#
# COMPACT_ATOMS: atom_id res chain seq x y z
N MET A 1 30.07 34.88 5.78
CA MET A 1 29.56 33.78 4.96
C MET A 1 28.52 33.04 5.77
N SER A 2 27.29 32.97 5.32
CA SER A 2 26.20 32.25 6.03
C SER A 2 26.61 30.78 6.14
N GLN A 3 26.59 30.24 7.36
CA GLN A 3 26.84 28.83 7.61
C GLN A 3 25.73 28.01 6.90
N SER A 4 26.02 27.31 5.82
CA SER A 4 25.05 26.47 5.14
C SER A 4 24.75 25.25 6.01
N THR A 5 23.57 25.18 6.59
CA THR A 5 23.05 24.01 7.26
C THR A 5 22.76 22.92 6.21
N LEU A 6 23.33 21.73 6.37
CA LEU A 6 23.16 20.61 5.47
C LEU A 6 21.92 19.76 5.81
N PHE A 7 21.61 19.67 7.10
CA PHE A 7 20.52 18.85 7.60
C PHE A 7 19.94 19.44 8.88
N THR A 8 18.64 19.26 9.10
CA THR A 8 17.93 19.71 10.31
C THR A 8 16.95 18.62 10.76
N ALA A 9 16.92 18.34 12.06
CA ALA A 9 15.98 17.42 12.67
C ALA A 9 15.48 17.97 14.02
N ALA A 10 14.18 17.97 14.24
CA ALA A 10 13.59 18.24 15.54
C ALA A 10 13.65 16.98 16.42
N ARG A 11 14.10 17.12 17.66
CA ARG A 11 14.16 16.05 18.66
C ARG A 11 13.64 16.57 20.00
N PRO A 12 13.33 15.68 20.97
CA PRO A 12 12.90 16.13 22.31
C PRO A 12 13.89 17.04 23.03
N ALA A 13 15.18 16.92 22.74
CA ALA A 13 16.22 17.76 23.36
C ALA A 13 16.37 19.14 22.70
N GLY A 14 15.77 19.40 21.54
CA GLY A 14 15.90 20.65 20.78
C GLY A 14 16.02 20.43 19.28
N GLN A 15 16.35 21.49 18.55
CA GLN A 15 16.60 21.44 17.12
C GLN A 15 18.05 21.05 16.82
N PHE A 16 18.22 19.89 16.17
CA PHE A 16 19.53 19.44 15.73
C PHE A 16 19.82 19.91 14.31
N THR A 17 21.04 20.45 14.10
CA THR A 17 21.50 20.89 12.77
C THR A 17 22.89 20.34 12.49
N LEU A 18 23.17 20.01 11.22
CA LEU A 18 24.49 19.58 10.74
C LEU A 18 25.05 20.62 9.78
N ARG A 19 26.34 20.95 9.97
CA ARG A 19 27.08 21.84 9.08
C ARG A 19 28.50 21.32 8.83
N PRO A 20 29.15 21.70 7.72
CA PRO A 20 30.55 21.40 7.51
C PRO A 20 31.44 21.91 8.66
N LEU A 21 32.50 21.18 8.95
CA LEU A 21 33.52 21.57 9.89
C LEU A 21 34.33 22.74 9.36
N LEU A 22 34.54 23.77 10.16
CA LEU A 22 35.27 24.96 9.81
C LEU A 22 36.62 24.99 10.54
N PRO A 23 37.66 25.67 9.99
CA PRO A 23 38.96 25.83 10.69
C PRO A 23 38.83 26.44 12.10
N ALA A 24 37.83 27.27 12.33
CA ALA A 24 37.55 27.86 13.65
C ALA A 24 37.09 26.82 14.70
N ASP A 25 36.57 25.67 14.28
CA ASP A 25 36.08 24.62 15.18
C ASP A 25 37.23 23.76 15.75
N VAL A 26 38.42 23.79 15.16
CA VAL A 26 39.52 22.90 15.52
C VAL A 26 39.87 22.95 17.00
N ARG A 27 39.88 24.15 17.61
CA ARG A 27 40.13 24.30 19.05
C ARG A 27 39.07 23.63 19.91
N LEU A 28 37.82 23.62 19.43
CA LEU A 28 36.69 22.95 20.10
C LEU A 28 36.84 21.45 19.99
N ILE A 29 37.12 20.96 18.76
CA ILE A 29 37.32 19.53 18.50
C ILE A 29 38.47 18.98 19.28
N HIS A 30 39.63 19.65 19.28
CA HIS A 30 40.78 19.23 20.06
C HIS A 30 40.40 19.00 21.53
N ARG A 31 39.63 19.92 22.17
CA ARG A 31 39.15 19.74 23.54
C ARG A 31 38.22 18.52 23.72
N TRP A 32 37.59 18.04 22.65
CA TRP A 32 36.74 16.85 22.72
C TRP A 32 37.54 15.58 22.52
N VAL A 33 38.35 15.50 21.46
CA VAL A 33 39.04 14.26 21.04
C VAL A 33 40.20 13.85 21.97
N THR A 34 40.76 14.80 22.73
CA THR A 34 41.89 14.53 23.65
C THR A 34 41.47 14.11 25.05
N ARG A 35 40.17 14.01 25.37
CA ARG A 35 39.71 13.60 26.71
C ARG A 35 39.52 12.09 26.84
N ASP A 36 39.63 11.59 28.06
CA ASP A 36 39.51 10.16 28.39
C ASP A 36 38.20 9.50 27.87
N TYR A 37 37.07 10.23 27.84
CA TYR A 37 35.82 9.69 27.31
C TYR A 37 35.90 9.41 25.81
N ALA A 38 36.78 10.08 25.07
CA ALA A 38 37.02 9.90 23.64
C ALA A 38 38.13 8.89 23.32
N ARG A 39 38.50 8.04 24.27
CA ARG A 39 39.62 7.07 24.12
C ARG A 39 39.54 6.15 22.90
N PHE A 40 38.33 5.91 22.40
CA PHE A 40 38.12 5.13 21.18
C PHE A 40 38.20 5.95 19.89
N TRP A 41 38.43 7.27 20.00
CA TRP A 41 38.63 8.17 18.85
C TRP A 41 40.08 8.15 18.34
N GLY A 42 41.03 7.80 19.21
CA GLY A 42 42.40 7.60 18.83
C GLY A 42 43.29 8.85 18.76
N MET A 43 42.83 10.01 19.29
CA MET A 43 43.54 11.29 19.22
C MET A 43 43.90 11.87 20.60
N GLN A 44 43.99 11.04 21.65
CA GLN A 44 44.19 11.53 23.03
C GLN A 44 45.47 12.33 23.20
N ASP A 45 46.57 11.91 22.52
CA ASP A 45 47.90 12.50 22.67
C ASP A 45 48.25 13.49 21.53
N HIS A 46 47.25 13.88 20.70
CA HIS A 46 47.49 14.80 19.59
C HIS A 46 47.56 16.25 20.04
N ALA A 47 48.56 17.00 19.56
CA ALA A 47 48.60 18.45 19.71
C ALA A 47 47.54 19.16 18.85
N PRO A 48 47.15 20.40 19.20
CA PRO A 48 46.15 21.14 18.42
C PRO A 48 46.48 21.25 16.93
N GLU A 49 47.75 21.40 16.60
CA GLU A 49 48.24 21.52 15.21
C GLU A 49 48.07 20.21 14.44
N GLN A 50 48.28 19.08 15.09
CA GLN A 50 48.08 17.75 14.50
C GLN A 50 46.62 17.47 14.23
N VAL A 51 45.72 17.85 15.15
CA VAL A 51 44.26 17.75 14.94
C VAL A 51 43.83 18.68 13.82
N ALA A 52 44.38 19.92 13.75
CA ALA A 52 44.09 20.85 12.67
C ALA A 52 44.51 20.31 11.30
N GLU A 53 45.71 19.77 11.20
CA GLU A 53 46.24 19.18 9.96
C GLU A 53 45.40 17.99 9.50
N PHE A 54 45.03 17.09 10.41
CA PHE A 54 44.19 15.94 10.10
C PHE A 54 42.84 16.35 9.47
N TYR A 55 42.10 17.24 10.15
CA TYR A 55 40.80 17.66 9.64
C TYR A 55 40.87 18.54 8.39
N GLN A 56 41.97 19.30 8.25
CA GLN A 56 42.23 20.06 7.01
C GLN A 56 42.46 19.12 5.81
N GLN A 57 43.24 18.06 6.00
CA GLN A 57 43.46 17.05 4.95
C GLN A 57 42.18 16.26 4.62
N LEU A 58 41.38 15.91 5.63
CA LEU A 58 40.15 15.18 5.49
C LEU A 58 39.12 16.02 4.69
N THR A 59 38.88 17.27 5.09
CA THR A 59 37.91 18.17 4.46
C THR A 59 38.37 18.74 3.11
N ALA A 60 39.67 18.71 2.82
CA ALA A 60 40.19 19.07 1.50
C ALA A 60 39.85 18.02 0.43
N LYS A 61 39.71 16.75 0.83
CA LYS A 61 39.28 15.67 -0.07
C LYS A 61 37.75 15.70 -0.29
N ASP A 62 37.01 15.83 0.78
CA ASP A 62 35.52 15.96 0.75
C ASP A 62 35.07 16.93 1.85
N PRO A 63 34.49 18.10 1.50
CA PRO A 63 33.99 19.05 2.50
C PRO A 63 32.94 18.50 3.45
N HIS A 64 32.29 17.39 3.09
CA HIS A 64 31.30 16.71 3.92
C HIS A 64 31.85 15.52 4.70
N ALA A 65 33.15 15.23 4.62
CA ALA A 65 33.80 14.13 5.36
C ALA A 65 33.83 14.38 6.87
N ALA A 66 33.80 15.63 7.33
CA ALA A 66 33.68 15.97 8.75
C ALA A 66 32.66 17.08 8.97
N LEU A 67 31.70 16.84 9.89
CA LEU A 67 30.59 17.75 10.19
C LEU A 67 30.51 18.05 11.69
N ILE A 68 30.09 19.26 12.01
CA ILE A 68 29.70 19.65 13.37
C ILE A 68 28.17 19.58 13.47
N GLY A 69 27.72 18.79 14.44
CA GLY A 69 26.32 18.77 14.85
C GLY A 69 26.07 19.74 16.00
N CYS A 70 25.04 20.55 15.89
CA CYS A 70 24.60 21.48 16.91
C CYS A 70 23.23 21.11 17.46
N CYS A 71 22.97 21.43 18.72
CA CYS A 71 21.65 21.37 19.35
C CYS A 71 21.26 22.78 19.77
N ASP A 72 20.13 23.32 19.26
CA ASP A 72 19.69 24.70 19.45
C ASP A 72 20.77 25.75 19.14
N GLY A 73 21.56 25.47 18.08
CA GLY A 73 22.66 26.33 17.63
C GLY A 73 24.01 26.11 18.32
N GLU A 74 24.07 25.40 19.45
CA GLU A 74 25.31 25.11 20.19
C GLU A 74 25.96 23.81 19.70
N PRO A 75 27.27 23.80 19.40
CA PRO A 75 28.02 22.60 19.00
C PRO A 75 27.91 21.48 20.04
N ALA A 76 27.44 20.32 19.66
CA ALA A 76 27.12 19.22 20.55
C ALA A 76 27.77 17.87 20.17
N PHE A 77 28.18 17.69 18.92
CA PHE A 77 28.83 16.44 18.47
C PHE A 77 29.61 16.63 17.17
N LEU A 78 30.53 15.69 16.92
CA LEU A 78 31.35 15.60 15.71
C LEU A 78 30.96 14.32 14.97
N ILE A 79 30.89 14.40 13.63
CA ILE A 79 30.69 13.26 12.75
C ILE A 79 31.78 13.21 11.72
N GLU A 80 32.29 12.02 11.43
CA GLU A 80 33.05 11.71 10.22
C GLU A 80 32.24 10.78 9.34
N CYS A 81 32.18 11.08 8.03
CA CYS A 81 31.48 10.29 7.03
C CYS A 81 32.48 9.95 5.92
N TYR A 82 32.48 8.71 5.46
CA TYR A 82 33.42 8.25 4.43
C TYR A 82 32.80 7.14 3.56
N ARG A 83 33.31 6.99 2.33
CA ARG A 83 33.03 5.82 1.53
C ARG A 83 33.78 4.62 2.06
N ALA A 84 33.09 3.55 2.40
CA ALA A 84 33.74 2.38 3.00
C ALA A 84 34.76 1.73 2.04
N SER A 85 34.57 1.80 0.74
CA SER A 85 35.51 1.29 -0.28
C SER A 85 36.84 2.07 -0.33
N GLU A 86 36.86 3.30 0.17
CA GLU A 86 38.06 4.18 0.21
C GLU A 86 38.76 4.19 1.58
N ASP A 87 38.19 3.48 2.56
CA ASP A 87 38.68 3.38 3.93
C ASP A 87 39.26 1.99 4.23
N GLU A 88 39.98 1.89 5.36
CA GLU A 88 40.56 0.63 5.83
C GLU A 88 39.51 -0.47 6.02
N VAL A 89 38.32 -0.11 6.52
CA VAL A 89 37.23 -1.07 6.74
C VAL A 89 36.83 -1.81 5.46
N GLY A 90 36.87 -1.15 4.30
CA GLY A 90 36.57 -1.74 3.01
C GLY A 90 37.50 -2.87 2.56
N ARG A 91 38.62 -3.06 3.22
CA ARG A 91 39.55 -4.18 2.96
C ARG A 91 39.16 -5.47 3.68
N HIS A 92 38.23 -5.39 4.62
CA HIS A 92 37.83 -6.52 5.47
C HIS A 92 36.54 -7.20 5.00
N TYR A 93 35.87 -6.68 3.92
CA TYR A 93 34.68 -7.27 3.32
C TYR A 93 34.55 -6.81 1.87
N PRO A 94 33.68 -7.43 1.05
CA PRO A 94 33.38 -6.97 -0.32
C PRO A 94 32.55 -5.67 -0.29
N ALA A 95 33.26 -4.52 -0.21
CA ALA A 95 32.62 -3.21 -0.12
C ALA A 95 31.92 -2.85 -1.44
N GLN A 96 30.69 -2.33 -1.35
CA GLN A 96 29.92 -1.83 -2.47
C GLN A 96 30.12 -0.30 -2.66
N PRO A 97 29.89 0.26 -3.84
CA PRO A 97 30.08 1.70 -4.09
C PRO A 97 29.18 2.62 -3.25
N ASP A 98 28.05 2.09 -2.77
CA ASP A 98 27.01 2.76 -1.99
C ASP A 98 27.09 2.43 -0.48
N ASP A 99 28.21 1.81 -0.03
CA ASP A 99 28.52 1.61 1.37
C ASP A 99 29.22 2.85 1.93
N TYR A 100 28.66 3.41 2.99
CA TYR A 100 29.23 4.57 3.69
C TYR A 100 29.50 4.24 5.15
N GLY A 101 30.66 4.65 5.65
CA GLY A 101 31.03 4.57 7.05
C GLY A 101 30.73 5.86 7.81
N MET A 102 30.61 5.76 9.13
CA MET A 102 30.48 6.91 10.01
C MET A 102 31.15 6.70 11.35
N HIS A 103 31.78 7.79 11.88
CA HIS A 103 32.19 7.89 13.26
C HIS A 103 31.43 9.02 13.95
N ILE A 104 31.06 8.85 15.21
CA ILE A 104 30.33 9.85 16.00
C ILE A 104 31.03 10.06 17.34
N LEU A 105 31.31 11.31 17.67
CA LEU A 105 31.81 11.73 19.00
C LEU A 105 30.85 12.79 19.58
N ILE A 106 30.24 12.49 20.72
CA ILE A 106 29.35 13.40 21.41
C ILE A 106 30.13 14.25 22.37
N ALA A 107 29.92 15.57 22.38
CA ALA A 107 30.58 16.50 23.31
C ALA A 107 30.27 16.16 24.79
N PRO A 108 31.15 16.48 25.72
CA PRO A 108 30.88 16.30 27.15
C PRO A 108 29.70 17.20 27.57
N ALA A 109 28.66 16.59 28.13
CA ALA A 109 27.49 17.34 28.61
C ALA A 109 27.78 18.09 29.90
N VAL A 110 27.43 19.36 29.97
CA VAL A 110 27.40 20.16 31.20
C VAL A 110 26.25 19.71 32.09
N THR A 111 25.06 19.49 31.48
CA THR A 111 23.87 18.93 32.13
C THR A 111 23.43 17.71 31.36
N PRO A 112 23.30 16.53 31.98
CA PRO A 112 22.82 15.33 31.29
C PRO A 112 21.35 15.51 30.79
N VAL A 113 21.15 15.25 29.51
CA VAL A 113 19.82 15.21 28.87
C VAL A 113 19.44 13.76 28.62
N SER A 114 18.23 13.37 28.99
CA SER A 114 17.73 11.99 28.81
C SER A 114 17.76 11.60 27.32
N GLN A 115 18.25 10.40 27.02
CA GLN A 115 18.32 9.86 25.65
C GLN A 115 19.13 10.70 24.65
N PHE A 116 19.94 11.68 25.09
CA PHE A 116 20.68 12.59 24.18
C PHE A 116 21.57 11.83 23.18
N SER A 117 22.28 10.82 23.63
CA SER A 117 23.14 10.00 22.73
C SER A 117 22.34 9.29 21.66
N TRP A 118 21.12 8.85 21.96
CA TRP A 118 20.23 8.26 20.96
C TRP A 118 19.70 9.31 20.00
N GLN A 119 19.33 10.49 20.47
CA GLN A 119 18.85 11.58 19.63
C GLN A 119 19.94 12.07 18.66
N VAL A 120 21.19 12.14 19.11
CA VAL A 120 22.35 12.41 18.24
C VAL A 120 22.51 11.29 17.22
N PHE A 121 22.55 10.04 17.67
CA PHE A 121 22.78 8.87 16.81
C PHE A 121 21.69 8.76 15.72
N SER A 122 20.42 8.87 16.08
CA SER A 122 19.32 8.83 15.14
C SER A 122 19.32 10.02 14.17
N THR A 123 19.75 11.21 14.61
CA THR A 123 19.91 12.37 13.71
C THR A 123 21.00 12.13 12.67
N VAL A 124 22.10 11.50 13.05
CA VAL A 124 23.17 11.15 12.10
C VAL A 124 22.70 10.06 11.12
N MET A 125 22.00 9.04 11.58
CA MET A 125 21.45 7.98 10.71
C MET A 125 20.40 8.55 9.73
N ASP A 126 19.54 9.47 10.18
CA ASP A 126 18.58 10.17 9.31
C ASP A 126 19.31 10.98 8.23
N TYR A 127 20.39 11.70 8.61
CA TYR A 127 21.23 12.41 7.65
C TYR A 127 21.86 11.44 6.63
N MET A 128 22.47 10.36 7.09
CA MET A 128 23.10 9.37 6.20
C MET A 128 22.06 8.82 5.21
N PHE A 129 20.90 8.40 5.67
CA PHE A 129 19.86 7.87 4.81
C PHE A 129 19.01 8.92 4.08
N SER A 130 19.14 10.20 4.36
CA SER A 130 18.56 11.26 3.51
C SER A 130 19.29 11.39 2.16
N ARG A 131 20.51 10.88 2.08
CA ARG A 131 21.37 10.91 0.89
C ARG A 131 21.02 9.72 -0.01
N PRO A 132 20.59 9.95 -1.27
CA PRO A 132 20.18 8.86 -2.17
C PRO A 132 21.28 7.85 -2.49
N GLU A 133 22.54 8.31 -2.47
CA GLU A 133 23.71 7.49 -2.75
C GLU A 133 24.11 6.55 -1.57
N VAL A 134 23.49 6.69 -0.39
CA VAL A 134 23.77 5.84 0.77
C VAL A 134 22.72 4.73 0.86
N ASN A 135 23.10 3.51 0.50
CA ASN A 135 22.22 2.34 0.61
C ASN A 135 22.46 1.57 1.92
N ARG A 136 23.71 1.50 2.35
CA ARG A 136 24.11 0.78 3.56
C ARG A 136 25.12 1.60 4.39
N VAL A 137 24.88 1.68 5.70
CA VAL A 137 25.82 2.25 6.66
C VAL A 137 26.67 1.14 7.28
N VAL A 138 27.98 1.33 7.29
CA VAL A 138 28.97 0.38 7.78
C VAL A 138 29.67 0.98 9.00
N VAL A 139 29.87 0.19 10.05
CA VAL A 139 30.61 0.61 11.26
C VAL A 139 31.53 -0.49 11.75
N GLU A 140 32.62 -0.09 12.37
CA GLU A 140 33.65 -0.98 12.92
C GLU A 140 34.06 -0.56 14.35
N PRO A 141 33.08 -0.57 15.29
CA PRO A 141 33.38 -0.19 16.68
C PRO A 141 34.33 -1.16 17.36
N ASP A 142 35.22 -0.62 18.17
CA ASP A 142 36.11 -1.42 19.05
C ASP A 142 35.27 -2.39 19.91
N VAL A 143 35.68 -3.65 20.00
CA VAL A 143 34.99 -4.70 20.76
C VAL A 143 34.69 -4.34 22.21
N ARG A 144 35.49 -3.41 22.80
CA ARG A 144 35.39 -2.94 24.18
C ARG A 144 34.42 -1.78 24.37
N ASN A 145 33.88 -1.21 23.30
CA ASN A 145 33.00 -0.01 23.36
C ASN A 145 31.51 -0.39 23.50
N ASP A 146 31.12 -0.89 24.67
CA ASP A 146 29.74 -1.32 24.96
C ASP A 146 28.68 -0.24 24.71
N LYS A 147 29.08 1.04 24.85
CA LYS A 147 28.09 2.15 24.67
C LYS A 147 27.66 2.27 23.22
N ILE A 148 28.58 2.22 22.28
CA ILE A 148 28.28 2.30 20.86
C ILE A 148 27.59 1.02 20.36
N HIS A 149 27.96 -0.15 20.91
CA HIS A 149 27.31 -1.41 20.56
C HIS A 149 25.83 -1.38 20.90
N ARG A 150 25.42 -0.76 22.01
CA ARG A 150 24.00 -0.58 22.36
C ARG A 150 23.25 0.34 21.40
N LEU A 151 23.88 1.46 20.99
CA LEU A 151 23.29 2.39 20.01
C LEU A 151 23.16 1.75 18.64
N ASN A 152 24.19 1.05 18.16
CA ASN A 152 24.16 0.34 16.90
C ASN A 152 23.04 -0.71 16.86
N LYS A 153 22.92 -1.55 17.90
CA LYS A 153 21.85 -2.56 17.99
C LYS A 153 20.47 -1.91 18.00
N ARG A 154 20.31 -0.79 18.74
CA ARG A 154 19.06 -0.03 18.79
C ARG A 154 18.70 0.57 17.43
N ALA A 155 19.67 0.92 16.60
CA ALA A 155 19.48 1.45 15.25
C ALA A 155 19.34 0.36 14.17
N GLY A 156 19.37 -0.93 14.52
CA GLY A 156 19.17 -2.01 13.57
C GLY A 156 20.46 -2.54 12.92
N PHE A 157 21.64 -2.16 13.40
CA PHE A 157 22.89 -2.71 12.88
C PHE A 157 23.01 -4.22 13.12
N ARG A 158 23.36 -4.96 12.08
CA ARG A 158 23.60 -6.40 12.09
C ARG A 158 25.11 -6.67 12.18
N TYR A 159 25.53 -7.26 13.26
CA TYR A 159 26.93 -7.62 13.54
C TYR A 159 27.30 -8.89 12.76
N GLN A 160 28.43 -8.85 12.05
CA GLN A 160 28.90 -9.96 11.23
C GLN A 160 29.99 -10.78 11.97
N HIS A 161 31.22 -10.30 11.97
CA HIS A 161 32.34 -10.93 12.60
C HIS A 161 33.33 -9.87 13.10
N THR A 162 34.29 -10.28 13.88
CA THR A 162 35.39 -9.39 14.33
C THR A 162 36.45 -9.28 13.26
N ILE A 163 37.00 -8.07 13.10
CA ILE A 163 38.10 -7.75 12.20
C ILE A 163 39.27 -7.19 13.00
N ASP A 164 40.50 -7.50 12.58
CA ASP A 164 41.73 -6.93 13.14
C ASP A 164 42.19 -5.78 12.23
N MET A 165 42.13 -4.57 12.75
CA MET A 165 42.56 -3.36 12.05
C MET A 165 43.99 -2.92 12.47
N GLY A 166 44.77 -3.80 13.08
CA GLY A 166 46.15 -3.54 13.55
C GLY A 166 46.21 -2.66 14.80
N HIS A 167 45.46 -1.57 14.86
CA HIS A 167 45.40 -0.67 16.02
C HIS A 167 44.22 -1.00 16.98
N LYS A 168 43.23 -1.74 16.52
CA LYS A 168 42.07 -2.20 17.31
C LYS A 168 41.51 -3.51 16.75
N THR A 169 40.90 -4.31 17.61
CA THR A 169 39.96 -5.37 17.20
C THR A 169 38.55 -4.78 17.21
N ALA A 170 37.85 -4.84 16.08
CA ALA A 170 36.56 -4.22 15.90
C ALA A 170 35.50 -5.23 15.46
N TRP A 171 34.22 -4.96 15.73
CA TRP A 171 33.11 -5.65 15.15
C TRP A 171 32.74 -5.00 13.83
N LEU A 172 32.73 -5.74 12.74
CA LEU A 172 32.11 -5.30 11.49
C LEU A 172 30.59 -5.42 11.60
N ALA A 173 29.87 -4.31 11.35
CA ALA A 173 28.41 -4.30 11.39
C ALA A 173 27.83 -3.43 10.30
N PHE A 174 26.66 -3.84 9.77
CA PHE A 174 25.95 -3.20 8.69
C PHE A 174 24.55 -2.80 9.13
N CYS A 175 24.06 -1.67 8.59
CA CYS A 175 22.68 -1.24 8.71
C CYS A 175 22.17 -0.79 7.34
N GLN A 176 21.15 -1.47 6.82
CA GLN A 176 20.45 -1.04 5.63
C GLN A 176 19.38 -0.02 5.99
N ARG A 177 18.91 0.76 5.01
CA ARG A 177 17.83 1.75 5.20
C ARG A 177 16.59 1.13 5.87
N ASP A 178 16.17 -0.03 5.40
CA ASP A 178 14.98 -0.72 5.91
C ASP A 178 15.19 -1.30 7.32
N ASP A 179 16.40 -1.77 7.65
CA ASP A 179 16.75 -2.20 9.01
C ASP A 179 16.63 -1.03 10.01
N TYR A 180 17.10 0.15 9.61
CA TYR A 180 17.00 1.36 10.44
C TYR A 180 15.54 1.80 10.62
N GLN A 181 14.74 1.84 9.55
CA GLN A 181 13.31 2.19 9.62
C GLN A 181 12.54 1.23 10.55
N GLN A 182 12.80 -0.06 10.45
CA GLN A 182 12.20 -1.06 11.33
C GLN A 182 12.63 -0.89 12.79
N ALA A 183 13.91 -0.58 13.02
CA ALA A 183 14.43 -0.33 14.37
C ALA A 183 13.81 0.93 15.00
N LEU A 184 13.63 2.03 14.23
CA LEU A 184 12.92 3.23 14.69
C LEU A 184 11.47 2.93 15.06
N LEU A 185 10.80 2.12 14.27
CA LEU A 185 9.43 1.69 14.60
C LEU A 185 9.40 0.92 15.91
N GLN A 186 10.27 -0.08 16.09
CA GLN A 186 10.37 -0.84 17.34
C GLN A 186 10.66 0.06 18.54
N ASP A 187 11.58 1.01 18.39
CA ASP A 187 11.90 1.98 19.43
C ASP A 187 10.70 2.84 19.82
N SER A 188 9.96 3.32 18.82
CA SER A 188 8.72 4.07 19.00
C SER A 188 7.63 3.24 19.69
N LEU A 189 7.47 1.98 19.27
CA LEU A 189 6.50 1.04 19.85
C LEU A 189 6.83 0.74 21.33
N MET A 190 8.11 0.59 21.67
CA MET A 190 8.55 0.31 23.04
C MET A 190 8.39 1.53 23.98
N ASN A 191 8.57 2.74 23.43
CA ASN A 191 8.54 3.96 24.22
C ASN A 191 7.19 4.70 24.19
N ASN A 192 6.21 4.26 23.39
CA ASN A 192 4.90 4.93 23.17
C ASN A 192 5.07 6.42 22.79
N THR A 193 6.10 6.75 22.02
CA THR A 193 6.48 8.14 21.75
C THR A 193 5.85 8.73 20.49
N THR A 194 5.25 7.90 19.62
CA THR A 194 4.58 8.41 18.43
C THR A 194 3.22 9.00 18.77
N PRO A 195 2.82 10.12 18.14
CA PRO A 195 1.49 10.71 18.32
C PRO A 195 0.35 9.71 18.11
N LEU A 196 0.50 8.75 17.19
CA LEU A 196 -0.50 7.73 16.95
C LEU A 196 -0.73 6.82 18.17
N LEU A 197 0.32 6.47 18.91
CA LEU A 197 0.22 5.57 20.07
C LEU A 197 -0.37 6.23 21.31
N ASN A 198 -0.21 7.53 21.48
CA ASN A 198 -0.76 8.28 22.61
C ASN A 198 -2.03 9.07 22.26
N GLY A 199 -2.51 8.97 21.02
CA GLY A 199 -3.72 9.64 20.55
C GLY A 199 -3.61 11.16 20.36
N SER A 200 -2.43 11.77 20.57
CA SER A 200 -2.28 13.23 20.47
C SER A 200 -2.46 13.77 19.03
N HIS A 201 -2.36 12.92 18.02
CA HIS A 201 -2.63 13.25 16.62
C HIS A 201 -4.14 13.48 16.35
N LEU A 202 -5.05 12.91 17.16
CA LEU A 202 -6.50 12.97 16.95
C LEU A 202 -7.12 14.29 17.42
N THR A 203 -6.41 15.38 17.36
CA THR A 203 -6.85 16.68 17.82
C THR A 203 -6.72 17.76 16.76
N GLY A 204 -7.44 18.88 16.96
CA GLY A 204 -7.27 20.09 16.18
C GLY A 204 -7.88 20.01 14.77
N GLN A 205 -7.22 20.73 13.84
CA GLN A 205 -7.75 21.01 12.51
C GLN A 205 -7.85 19.75 11.63
N ASP A 206 -6.90 18.83 11.75
CA ASP A 206 -6.88 17.60 10.94
C ASP A 206 -8.07 16.69 11.26
N TRP A 207 -8.44 16.59 12.54
CA TRP A 207 -9.65 15.87 12.97
C TRP A 207 -10.92 16.47 12.37
N LEU A 208 -11.04 17.80 12.42
CA LEU A 208 -12.18 18.52 11.82
C LEU A 208 -12.22 18.33 10.31
N GLN A 209 -11.05 18.34 9.66
CA GLN A 209 -10.94 18.11 8.22
C GLN A 209 -11.32 16.68 7.84
N ALA A 210 -10.85 15.68 8.58
CA ALA A 210 -11.20 14.28 8.36
C ALA A 210 -12.71 14.03 8.47
N ASN A 211 -13.36 14.59 9.51
CA ASN A 211 -14.83 14.52 9.67
C ASN A 211 -15.56 15.19 8.50
N ARG A 212 -15.11 16.37 8.09
CA ARG A 212 -15.71 17.10 6.96
C ARG A 212 -15.63 16.33 5.65
N LEU A 213 -14.46 15.74 5.35
CA LEU A 213 -14.25 14.92 4.14
C LEU A 213 -15.11 13.66 4.16
N LEU A 214 -15.19 12.99 5.32
CA LEU A 214 -15.98 11.76 5.44
C LEU A 214 -17.49 12.03 5.34
N ILE A 215 -18.00 13.10 5.98
CA ILE A 215 -19.42 13.49 5.86
C ILE A 215 -19.75 13.91 4.43
N ARG A 216 -18.87 14.69 3.75
CA ARG A 216 -19.02 15.00 2.34
C ARG A 216 -19.20 13.72 1.50
N LYS A 217 -18.31 12.74 1.70
CA LYS A 217 -18.37 11.45 1.01
C LYS A 217 -19.64 10.67 1.37
N ALA A 218 -20.01 10.62 2.65
CA ALA A 218 -21.23 9.94 3.10
C ALA A 218 -22.50 10.54 2.46
N ILE A 219 -22.59 11.86 2.41
CA ILE A 219 -23.73 12.53 1.73
C ILE A 219 -23.74 12.19 0.24
N ALA A 220 -22.60 12.28 -0.44
CA ALA A 220 -22.49 12.01 -1.87
C ALA A 220 -22.90 10.57 -2.22
N GLU A 221 -22.30 9.59 -1.57
CA GLU A 221 -22.49 8.17 -1.92
C GLU A 221 -23.82 7.61 -1.41
N PHE A 222 -24.29 8.01 -0.22
CA PHE A 222 -25.62 7.59 0.25
C PHE A 222 -26.74 8.24 -0.55
N ALA A 223 -26.57 9.49 -1.02
CA ALA A 223 -27.53 10.11 -1.92
C ALA A 223 -27.48 9.48 -3.32
N HIS A 224 -26.30 9.10 -3.81
CA HIS A 224 -26.18 8.34 -5.06
C HIS A 224 -26.93 7.02 -4.99
N GLU A 225 -26.84 6.28 -3.89
CA GLU A 225 -27.54 5.02 -3.67
C GLU A 225 -29.03 5.19 -3.23
N LYS A 226 -29.56 6.42 -3.18
CA LYS A 226 -30.92 6.73 -2.71
C LYS A 226 -31.21 6.26 -1.27
N LEU A 227 -30.19 6.27 -0.42
CA LEU A 227 -30.34 6.03 1.03
C LEU A 227 -30.81 7.30 1.75
N ILE A 228 -30.32 8.46 1.32
CA ILE A 228 -30.74 9.78 1.78
C ILE A 228 -31.08 10.67 0.58
N THR A 229 -31.87 11.74 0.82
CA THR A 229 -32.34 12.58 -0.27
C THR A 229 -32.13 14.07 0.08
N PRO A 230 -31.00 14.68 -0.31
CA PRO A 230 -30.83 16.12 -0.19
C PRO A 230 -31.83 16.88 -1.08
N VAL A 231 -32.38 17.97 -0.56
CA VAL A 231 -33.38 18.82 -1.22
C VAL A 231 -32.67 20.01 -1.87
N ASP A 232 -32.95 20.29 -3.13
CA ASP A 232 -32.46 21.47 -3.85
C ASP A 232 -33.21 22.72 -3.33
N VAL A 233 -32.45 23.67 -2.80
CA VAL A 233 -32.97 24.96 -2.31
C VAL A 233 -32.64 26.12 -3.26
N GLY A 234 -32.18 25.80 -4.46
CA GLY A 234 -31.86 26.77 -5.51
C GLY A 234 -30.38 27.21 -5.52
N SER A 235 -29.94 27.71 -6.67
CA SER A 235 -28.59 28.22 -6.91
C SER A 235 -27.46 27.22 -6.60
N GLY A 236 -27.69 25.93 -6.87
CA GLY A 236 -26.70 24.86 -6.59
C GLY A 236 -26.51 24.55 -5.11
N ARG A 237 -27.41 25.02 -4.25
CA ARG A 237 -27.41 24.75 -2.81
C ARG A 237 -28.38 23.65 -2.47
N TYR A 238 -27.99 22.80 -1.54
CA TYR A 238 -28.77 21.66 -1.07
C TYR A 238 -28.86 21.65 0.45
N GLN A 239 -29.94 21.06 0.93
CA GLN A 239 -30.28 20.90 2.34
C GLN A 239 -30.64 19.45 2.61
N LEU A 240 -30.08 18.89 3.67
CA LEU A 240 -30.38 17.53 4.16
C LEU A 240 -30.82 17.64 5.63
N ALA A 241 -32.12 17.59 5.87
CA ALA A 241 -32.70 17.65 7.21
C ALA A 241 -32.39 16.37 7.99
N VAL A 242 -32.01 16.52 9.26
CA VAL A 242 -31.84 15.39 10.17
C VAL A 242 -33.20 14.80 10.54
N PRO A 243 -33.40 13.49 10.37
CA PRO A 243 -34.68 12.85 10.76
C PRO A 243 -34.99 13.07 12.24
N ASN A 244 -36.21 13.50 12.53
CA ASN A 244 -36.69 13.74 13.90
C ASN A 244 -35.87 14.76 14.73
N GLY A 245 -35.10 15.63 14.06
CA GLY A 245 -34.28 16.69 14.65
C GLY A 245 -34.62 18.06 14.08
N GLU A 246 -34.08 19.13 14.70
CA GLU A 246 -34.19 20.51 14.24
C GLU A 246 -32.95 20.94 13.44
N SER A 247 -31.93 20.10 13.39
CA SER A 247 -30.68 20.36 12.66
C SER A 247 -30.72 19.87 11.22
N GLU A 248 -29.82 20.44 10.42
CA GLU A 248 -29.71 20.12 8.99
C GLU A 248 -28.26 20.27 8.51
N TYR A 249 -27.92 19.56 7.44
CA TYR A 249 -26.67 19.74 6.69
C TYR A 249 -26.97 20.57 5.45
N VAL A 250 -26.23 21.66 5.26
CA VAL A 250 -26.33 22.56 4.10
C VAL A 250 -24.99 22.58 3.35
N PHE A 251 -25.08 22.53 2.02
CA PHE A 251 -23.89 22.50 1.17
C PHE A 251 -24.21 22.94 -0.25
N SER A 252 -23.18 23.33 -0.99
CA SER A 252 -23.24 23.57 -2.43
C SER A 252 -22.77 22.31 -3.16
N ALA A 253 -23.45 21.95 -4.25
CA ALA A 253 -23.07 20.80 -5.06
C ALA A 253 -23.47 20.98 -6.52
N GLN A 254 -22.71 20.33 -7.40
CA GLN A 254 -23.09 20.08 -8.79
C GLN A 254 -23.51 18.63 -8.97
N ARG A 255 -24.62 18.40 -9.68
CA ARG A 255 -25.02 17.04 -10.08
C ARG A 255 -24.48 16.75 -11.46
N LEU A 256 -23.63 15.74 -11.56
CA LEU A 256 -22.99 15.27 -12.78
C LEU A 256 -23.66 13.97 -13.29
N ALA A 257 -23.17 13.44 -14.40
CA ALA A 257 -23.66 12.18 -14.97
C ALA A 257 -23.60 11.04 -13.95
N LEU A 258 -24.45 10.04 -14.14
CA LEU A 258 -24.60 8.89 -13.24
C LEU A 258 -25.02 9.29 -11.81
N ASP A 259 -25.78 10.36 -11.67
CA ASP A 259 -26.21 10.89 -10.35
C ASP A 259 -24.99 11.19 -9.41
N HIS A 260 -23.85 11.54 -9.96
CA HIS A 260 -22.68 11.90 -9.17
C HIS A 260 -22.91 13.23 -8.45
N TRP A 261 -22.62 13.25 -7.16
CA TRP A 261 -22.71 14.43 -6.28
C TRP A 261 -21.33 15.03 -6.06
N GLU A 262 -21.04 16.09 -6.78
CA GLU A 262 -19.83 16.85 -6.54
C GLU A 262 -20.11 17.96 -5.55
N ILE A 263 -19.75 17.70 -4.29
CA ILE A 263 -20.01 18.59 -3.15
C ILE A 263 -18.79 19.45 -2.88
N ASP A 264 -18.96 20.77 -2.84
CA ASP A 264 -17.94 21.71 -2.37
C ASP A 264 -17.70 21.50 -0.85
N VAL A 265 -16.54 20.94 -0.53
CA VAL A 265 -16.10 20.61 0.84
C VAL A 265 -16.13 21.83 1.76
N ALA A 266 -15.75 23.01 1.25
CA ALA A 266 -15.69 24.24 2.04
C ALA A 266 -17.10 24.75 2.43
N SER A 267 -18.09 24.49 1.58
CA SER A 267 -19.47 24.92 1.79
C SER A 267 -20.24 24.08 2.81
N LEU A 268 -19.78 22.84 3.10
CA LEU A 268 -20.48 21.90 3.96
C LEU A 268 -20.53 22.38 5.42
N GLN A 269 -21.74 22.49 5.95
CA GLN A 269 -22.01 22.91 7.32
C GLN A 269 -23.17 22.11 7.90
N LYS A 270 -23.12 21.88 9.22
CA LYS A 270 -24.28 21.49 10.01
C LYS A 270 -24.80 22.72 10.74
N GLN A 271 -26.11 22.91 10.79
CA GLN A 271 -26.73 24.03 11.48
C GLN A 271 -28.05 23.62 12.15
N GLU A 272 -28.43 24.38 13.17
CA GLU A 272 -29.72 24.32 13.87
C GLU A 272 -30.19 25.74 14.14
N ASN A 273 -31.39 26.10 13.71
CA ASN A 273 -31.95 27.45 13.85
C ASN A 273 -30.99 28.56 13.36
N GLY A 274 -30.20 28.31 12.31
CA GLY A 274 -29.22 29.21 11.74
C GLY A 274 -27.88 29.29 12.51
N GLN A 275 -27.72 28.55 13.60
CA GLN A 275 -26.45 28.45 14.34
C GLN A 275 -25.62 27.26 13.82
N ARG A 276 -24.33 27.48 13.60
CA ARG A 276 -23.41 26.43 13.17
C ARG A 276 -23.16 25.42 14.30
N LEU A 277 -23.24 24.14 13.96
CA LEU A 277 -22.85 23.02 14.82
C LEU A 277 -21.57 22.36 14.30
N PRO A 278 -20.82 21.66 15.17
CA PRO A 278 -19.68 20.86 14.75
C PRO A 278 -20.07 19.77 13.76
N LEU A 279 -19.16 19.44 12.84
CA LEU A 279 -19.29 18.29 11.97
C LEU A 279 -18.68 17.08 12.67
N ASP A 280 -19.49 16.04 12.87
CA ASP A 280 -19.11 14.77 13.48
C ASP A 280 -19.70 13.62 12.66
N ALA A 281 -18.82 12.77 12.09
CA ALA A 281 -19.23 11.70 11.21
C ALA A 281 -19.93 10.54 11.93
N LEU A 282 -19.58 10.30 13.19
CA LEU A 282 -20.32 9.30 14.00
C LEU A 282 -21.73 9.78 14.30
N GLN A 283 -21.87 11.04 14.68
CA GLN A 283 -23.19 11.66 14.87
C GLN A 283 -24.03 11.63 13.56
N PHE A 284 -23.39 11.86 12.39
CA PHE A 284 -24.06 11.72 11.10
C PHE A 284 -24.64 10.31 10.90
N ILE A 285 -23.87 9.26 11.23
CA ILE A 285 -24.36 7.89 11.12
C ILE A 285 -25.49 7.62 12.11
N GLU A 286 -25.42 8.11 13.35
CA GLU A 286 -26.50 7.99 14.35
C GLU A 286 -27.80 8.68 13.86
N GLU A 287 -27.70 9.87 13.33
CA GLU A 287 -28.83 10.68 12.86
C GLU A 287 -29.55 10.07 11.67
N PHE A 288 -28.81 9.47 10.75
CA PHE A 288 -29.33 8.90 9.51
C PHE A 288 -29.48 7.37 9.53
N ASN A 289 -29.12 6.71 10.64
CA ASN A 289 -29.11 5.24 10.74
C ASN A 289 -30.39 4.57 10.22
N ALA A 290 -31.56 5.07 10.62
CA ALA A 290 -32.85 4.51 10.20
C ALA A 290 -33.09 4.62 8.68
N GLN A 291 -32.66 5.73 8.06
CA GLN A 291 -32.77 5.93 6.60
C GLN A 291 -31.75 5.11 5.83
N ILE A 292 -30.52 5.05 6.33
CA ILE A 292 -29.44 4.25 5.74
C ILE A 292 -29.78 2.76 5.86
N GLY A 293 -30.54 2.37 6.88
CA GLY A 293 -31.03 0.99 7.04
C GLY A 293 -29.95 0.04 7.57
N ILE A 294 -29.06 0.52 8.45
CA ILE A 294 -28.03 -0.33 9.07
C ILE A 294 -28.71 -1.27 10.07
N PRO A 295 -28.56 -2.60 9.92
CA PRO A 295 -29.11 -3.54 10.91
C PRO A 295 -28.52 -3.28 12.31
N GLN A 296 -29.32 -3.30 13.35
CA GLN A 296 -28.90 -3.03 14.72
C GLN A 296 -27.72 -3.91 15.16
N ALA A 297 -27.66 -5.15 14.69
CA ALA A 297 -26.57 -6.08 14.99
C ALA A 297 -25.23 -5.67 14.34
N LEU A 298 -25.24 -4.85 13.29
CA LEU A 298 -24.06 -4.40 12.55
C LEU A 298 -23.67 -2.96 12.85
N LEU A 299 -24.54 -2.19 13.50
CA LEU A 299 -24.33 -0.75 13.72
C LEU A 299 -23.03 -0.47 14.47
N ALA A 300 -22.77 -1.18 15.57
CA ALA A 300 -21.53 -0.99 16.35
C ALA A 300 -20.26 -1.26 15.52
N THR A 301 -20.25 -2.33 14.73
CA THR A 301 -19.13 -2.65 13.83
C THR A 301 -18.93 -1.60 12.74
N TYR A 302 -20.02 -1.09 12.16
CA TYR A 302 -19.93 -0.04 11.15
C TYR A 302 -19.43 1.29 11.75
N MET A 303 -19.88 1.66 12.95
CA MET A 303 -19.35 2.84 13.67
C MET A 303 -17.87 2.69 14.03
N GLU A 304 -17.41 1.49 14.38
CA GLU A 304 -15.98 1.20 14.57
C GLU A 304 -15.20 1.36 13.25
N GLU A 305 -15.76 0.91 12.13
CA GLU A 305 -15.17 1.07 10.79
C GLU A 305 -15.06 2.55 10.38
N ILE A 306 -16.07 3.36 10.68
CA ILE A 306 -16.06 4.83 10.50
C ILE A 306 -14.97 5.47 11.39
N SER A 307 -14.89 5.10 12.67
CA SER A 307 -13.87 5.62 13.60
C SER A 307 -12.45 5.26 13.14
N SER A 308 -12.24 4.02 12.70
CA SER A 308 -10.97 3.55 12.14
C SER A 308 -10.62 4.30 10.87
N THR A 309 -11.60 4.58 10.01
CA THR A 309 -11.42 5.39 8.78
C THR A 309 -11.01 6.82 9.11
N LEU A 310 -11.63 7.46 10.11
CA LEU A 310 -11.25 8.81 10.56
C LEU A 310 -9.83 8.84 11.11
N CYS A 311 -9.47 7.88 11.98
CA CYS A 311 -8.12 7.77 12.52
C CYS A 311 -7.05 7.64 11.42
N SER A 312 -7.31 6.78 10.44
CA SER A 312 -6.49 6.59 9.25
C SER A 312 -6.37 7.89 8.42
N SER A 313 -7.47 8.61 8.25
CA SER A 313 -7.49 9.87 7.50
C SER A 313 -6.63 10.94 8.17
N VAL A 314 -6.72 11.09 9.50
CA VAL A 314 -5.88 12.03 10.25
C VAL A 314 -4.40 11.68 10.13
N PHE A 315 -4.04 10.39 10.24
CA PHE A 315 -2.66 9.95 10.03
C PHE A 315 -2.15 10.36 8.64
N LYS A 316 -2.94 10.15 7.59
CA LYS A 316 -2.58 10.51 6.21
C LYS A 316 -2.47 12.03 6.00
N LEU A 317 -3.30 12.84 6.65
CA LEU A 317 -3.22 14.31 6.61
C LEU A 317 -1.94 14.85 7.27
N GLN A 318 -1.47 14.19 8.33
CA GLN A 318 -0.24 14.58 9.05
C GLN A 318 1.03 14.01 8.43
N LYS A 319 0.92 12.95 7.62
CA LYS A 319 2.07 12.40 6.92
C LYS A 319 2.55 13.39 5.85
N ASN A 320 3.84 13.65 5.81
CA ASN A 320 4.47 14.48 4.77
C ASN A 320 4.53 13.70 3.44
N ASN A 321 3.37 13.48 2.82
CA ASN A 321 3.28 12.86 1.50
C ASN A 321 3.73 13.81 0.40
N PRO A 322 4.33 13.28 -0.70
CA PRO A 322 4.55 14.06 -1.91
C PRO A 322 3.23 14.65 -2.43
N ASP A 323 3.28 15.87 -2.95
CA ASP A 323 2.15 16.46 -3.66
C ASP A 323 1.91 15.78 -5.02
N SER A 324 0.80 16.11 -5.67
CA SER A 324 0.43 15.52 -6.96
C SER A 324 1.46 15.78 -8.06
N GLN A 325 2.19 16.91 -8.04
CA GLN A 325 3.24 17.20 -9.01
C GLN A 325 4.48 16.31 -8.81
N ALA A 326 4.85 16.05 -7.57
CA ALA A 326 5.94 15.12 -7.26
C ALA A 326 5.54 13.67 -7.58
N LEU A 327 4.27 13.28 -7.33
CA LEU A 327 3.75 11.94 -7.62
C LEU A 327 3.70 11.62 -9.12
N VAL A 328 3.63 12.63 -9.99
CA VAL A 328 3.74 12.44 -11.45
C VAL A 328 5.02 11.68 -11.85
N LYS A 329 6.10 11.79 -11.06
CA LYS A 329 7.40 11.14 -11.32
C LYS A 329 7.75 10.04 -10.31
N ALA A 330 6.89 9.79 -9.35
CA ALA A 330 7.13 8.82 -8.29
C ALA A 330 7.11 7.38 -8.82
N ASP A 331 7.85 6.50 -8.16
CA ASP A 331 7.78 5.06 -8.39
C ASP A 331 6.45 4.47 -7.88
N PHE A 332 6.20 3.21 -8.26
CA PHE A 332 4.95 2.52 -7.92
C PHE A 332 4.74 2.40 -6.39
N GLN A 333 5.79 2.12 -5.62
CA GLN A 333 5.68 1.91 -4.17
C GLN A 333 5.44 3.22 -3.42
N THR A 334 6.03 4.31 -3.89
CA THR A 334 5.76 5.66 -3.37
C THR A 334 4.31 6.05 -3.64
N LEU A 335 3.78 5.80 -4.84
CA LEU A 335 2.37 6.00 -5.16
C LEU A 335 1.46 5.20 -4.24
N GLU A 336 1.66 3.88 -4.11
CA GLU A 336 0.87 2.99 -3.26
C GLU A 336 0.79 3.49 -1.81
N SER A 337 1.90 3.97 -1.25
CA SER A 337 1.92 4.47 0.13
C SER A 337 1.40 5.90 0.31
N SER A 338 1.20 6.64 -0.78
CA SER A 338 0.76 8.05 -0.75
C SER A 338 -0.74 8.23 -0.98
N MET A 339 -1.48 7.15 -1.31
CA MET A 339 -2.91 7.23 -1.61
C MET A 339 -3.71 7.76 -0.42
N THR A 340 -4.50 8.79 -0.66
CA THR A 340 -5.34 9.43 0.37
C THR A 340 -6.67 8.72 0.57
N GLU A 341 -7.22 8.13 -0.49
CA GLU A 341 -8.50 7.44 -0.50
C GLU A 341 -8.33 5.94 -0.78
N GLY A 342 -9.24 5.12 -0.25
CA GLY A 342 -9.44 3.75 -0.67
C GLY A 342 -10.47 3.68 -1.81
N HIS A 343 -11.23 2.58 -1.90
CA HIS A 343 -12.28 2.43 -2.92
C HIS A 343 -13.26 3.61 -2.90
N PRO A 344 -13.52 4.28 -4.04
CA PRO A 344 -14.22 5.57 -4.08
C PRO A 344 -15.68 5.46 -3.63
N CYS A 345 -16.38 4.37 -3.92
CA CYS A 345 -17.80 4.22 -3.62
C CYS A 345 -18.09 3.92 -2.14
N PHE A 346 -17.20 3.23 -1.43
CA PHE A 346 -17.44 2.90 -0.02
C PHE A 346 -17.20 4.09 0.90
N VAL A 347 -18.14 4.39 1.78
CA VAL A 347 -17.99 5.46 2.78
C VAL A 347 -16.93 5.08 3.82
N ALA A 348 -17.04 3.89 4.41
CA ALA A 348 -16.03 3.35 5.32
C ALA A 348 -14.95 2.58 4.53
N ASN A 349 -14.07 3.30 3.81
CA ASN A 349 -13.13 2.70 2.85
C ASN A 349 -11.71 2.45 3.39
N ASN A 350 -11.38 2.89 4.60
CA ASN A 350 -10.07 2.73 5.24
C ASN A 350 -10.14 2.15 6.66
N GLY A 351 -11.31 1.66 7.06
CA GLY A 351 -11.46 0.95 8.32
C GLY A 351 -10.66 -0.37 8.28
N ARG A 352 -9.95 -0.68 9.37
CA ARG A 352 -9.14 -1.91 9.51
C ARG A 352 -9.40 -2.52 10.87
N ILE A 353 -10.61 -3.07 11.03
CA ILE A 353 -11.02 -3.70 12.29
C ILE A 353 -10.21 -4.97 12.51
N GLY A 354 -9.52 -5.01 13.62
CA GLY A 354 -8.55 -6.05 13.99
C GLY A 354 -7.14 -5.52 14.17
N PHE A 355 -6.79 -4.39 13.56
CA PHE A 355 -5.53 -3.69 13.82
C PHE A 355 -5.68 -2.74 15.00
N ASP A 356 -4.77 -2.82 15.96
CA ASP A 356 -4.55 -1.75 16.94
C ASP A 356 -3.63 -0.65 16.34
N ALA A 357 -3.32 0.38 17.14
CA ALA A 357 -2.46 1.48 16.70
C ALA A 357 -1.03 1.04 16.35
N ARG A 358 -0.50 -0.03 16.98
CA ARG A 358 0.80 -0.61 16.69
C ARG A 358 0.77 -1.40 15.40
N ASP A 359 -0.27 -2.19 15.21
CA ASP A 359 -0.51 -2.95 13.98
C ASP A 359 -0.67 -2.02 12.78
N TYR A 360 -1.36 -0.88 12.98
CA TYR A 360 -1.51 0.13 11.94
C TYR A 360 -0.15 0.69 11.49
N LEU A 361 0.71 1.10 12.44
CA LEU A 361 2.07 1.57 12.13
C LEU A 361 2.94 0.50 11.49
N ALA A 362 2.76 -0.76 11.89
CA ALA A 362 3.57 -1.86 11.38
C ALA A 362 3.16 -2.34 9.99
N TYR A 363 1.85 -2.31 9.65
CA TYR A 363 1.31 -3.06 8.52
C TYR A 363 0.45 -2.24 7.56
N ALA A 364 0.05 -1.02 7.90
CA ALA A 364 -0.73 -0.20 6.99
C ALA A 364 0.12 0.27 5.80
N PRO A 365 -0.40 0.22 4.55
CA PRO A 365 0.33 0.66 3.37
C PRO A 365 0.83 2.09 3.45
N GLU A 366 0.00 2.99 3.98
CA GLU A 366 0.33 4.40 4.15
C GLU A 366 1.42 4.65 5.21
N ALA A 367 1.65 3.73 6.14
CA ALA A 367 2.79 3.80 7.06
C ALA A 367 4.12 3.51 6.35
N ALA A 368 4.06 2.77 5.22
CA ALA A 368 5.21 2.35 4.42
C ALA A 368 6.31 1.64 5.22
N THR A 369 5.95 1.05 6.36
CA THR A 369 6.89 0.34 7.22
C THR A 369 7.30 -0.97 6.59
N PRO A 370 8.61 -1.30 6.55
CA PRO A 370 9.06 -2.59 6.06
C PRO A 370 8.55 -3.74 6.92
N VAL A 371 7.97 -4.76 6.30
CA VAL A 371 7.43 -5.96 6.95
C VAL A 371 8.29 -7.16 6.60
N ARG A 372 8.60 -8.01 7.57
CA ARG A 372 9.25 -9.31 7.34
C ARG A 372 8.24 -10.42 7.55
N LEU A 373 8.03 -11.26 6.52
CA LEU A 373 7.08 -12.36 6.59
C LEU A 373 7.62 -13.51 7.44
N ILE A 374 6.72 -14.18 8.14
CA ILE A 374 7.01 -15.42 8.85
C ILE A 374 6.96 -16.59 7.86
N TRP A 375 7.83 -17.56 8.01
CA TRP A 375 7.79 -18.81 7.28
C TRP A 375 7.42 -19.96 8.19
N VAL A 376 6.57 -20.84 7.68
CA VAL A 376 6.12 -22.06 8.35
C VAL A 376 6.20 -23.24 7.40
N ALA A 377 6.36 -24.44 7.97
CA ALA A 377 6.17 -25.70 7.25
C ALA A 377 4.79 -26.26 7.60
N VAL A 378 4.01 -26.62 6.58
CA VAL A 378 2.67 -27.19 6.73
C VAL A 378 2.59 -28.59 6.14
N HIS A 379 2.04 -29.53 6.90
CA HIS A 379 2.03 -30.94 6.51
C HIS A 379 1.07 -31.19 5.32
N ARG A 380 1.53 -31.90 4.30
CA ARG A 380 0.79 -32.20 3.04
C ARG A 380 -0.54 -32.92 3.23
N ARG A 381 -0.75 -33.61 4.38
CA ARG A 381 -2.05 -34.23 4.69
C ARG A 381 -3.20 -33.23 4.86
N ASN A 382 -2.88 -31.97 5.18
CA ASN A 382 -3.84 -30.88 5.38
C ASN A 382 -3.58 -29.69 4.43
N ALA A 383 -2.55 -29.77 3.62
CA ALA A 383 -2.14 -28.67 2.72
C ALA A 383 -1.89 -29.17 1.30
N HIS A 384 -2.04 -28.25 0.35
CA HIS A 384 -1.68 -28.51 -1.04
C HIS A 384 -0.90 -27.31 -1.61
N PHE A 385 -0.05 -27.59 -2.57
CA PHE A 385 0.65 -26.64 -3.42
C PHE A 385 0.12 -26.77 -4.84
N SER A 386 -0.06 -25.62 -5.50
CA SER A 386 -0.39 -25.55 -6.92
C SER A 386 0.49 -24.49 -7.59
N SER A 387 0.81 -24.70 -8.87
CA SER A 387 1.57 -23.74 -9.67
C SER A 387 1.21 -23.87 -11.15
N ILE A 388 1.61 -22.85 -11.94
CA ILE A 388 1.61 -22.95 -13.39
C ILE A 388 2.58 -24.06 -13.85
N SER A 389 2.39 -24.55 -15.07
CA SER A 389 3.12 -25.74 -15.57
C SER A 389 4.64 -25.53 -15.65
N GLU A 390 5.09 -24.31 -15.89
CA GLU A 390 6.51 -23.94 -16.03
C GLU A 390 7.24 -23.71 -14.72
N LEU A 391 6.54 -23.67 -13.56
CA LEU A 391 7.10 -23.33 -12.25
C LEU A 391 7.00 -24.50 -11.27
N SER A 392 8.10 -25.21 -11.04
CA SER A 392 8.13 -26.27 -10.03
C SER A 392 8.22 -25.69 -8.60
N TYR A 393 7.76 -26.45 -7.60
CA TYR A 393 7.87 -26.08 -6.19
C TYR A 393 9.32 -25.80 -5.75
N ALA A 394 10.25 -26.66 -6.15
CA ALA A 394 11.67 -26.48 -5.81
C ALA A 394 12.26 -25.20 -6.43
N ARG A 395 11.89 -24.91 -7.69
CA ARG A 395 12.33 -23.69 -8.37
C ARG A 395 11.76 -22.43 -7.68
N LEU A 396 10.47 -22.43 -7.35
CA LEU A 396 9.85 -21.32 -6.61
C LEU A 396 10.60 -21.02 -5.32
N LEU A 397 10.83 -22.06 -4.49
CA LEU A 397 11.50 -21.88 -3.20
C LEU A 397 12.94 -21.41 -3.36
N GLN A 398 13.67 -21.92 -4.36
CA GLN A 398 15.03 -21.48 -4.65
C GLN A 398 15.08 -20.00 -5.05
N GLU A 399 14.12 -19.54 -5.87
CA GLU A 399 14.04 -18.14 -6.31
C GLU A 399 13.60 -17.21 -5.17
N GLU A 400 12.69 -17.64 -4.29
CA GLU A 400 12.14 -16.78 -3.22
C GLU A 400 13.00 -16.78 -1.94
N LEU A 401 13.61 -17.90 -1.56
CA LEU A 401 14.35 -18.05 -0.30
C LEU A 401 15.87 -18.14 -0.50
N GLY A 402 16.31 -18.76 -1.60
CA GLY A 402 17.71 -19.09 -1.79
C GLY A 402 18.17 -20.29 -0.95
N GLN A 403 19.34 -20.86 -1.31
CA GLN A 403 19.81 -22.12 -0.74
C GLN A 403 20.08 -22.05 0.77
N ALA A 404 20.65 -20.95 1.25
CA ALA A 404 21.02 -20.82 2.67
C ALA A 404 19.78 -20.90 3.61
N ALA A 405 18.69 -20.22 3.25
CA ALA A 405 17.45 -20.27 4.04
C ALA A 405 16.79 -21.66 3.94
N LEU A 406 16.85 -22.31 2.78
CA LEU A 406 16.34 -23.68 2.60
C LEU A 406 17.10 -24.68 3.45
N ASP A 407 18.44 -24.61 3.50
CA ASP A 407 19.29 -25.46 4.34
C ASP A 407 19.00 -25.25 5.82
N GLN A 408 18.81 -23.99 6.25
CA GLN A 408 18.42 -23.66 7.62
C GLN A 408 17.05 -24.27 7.98
N PHE A 409 16.07 -24.15 7.12
CA PHE A 409 14.73 -24.69 7.37
C PHE A 409 14.74 -26.21 7.37
N ALA A 410 15.49 -26.85 6.47
CA ALA A 410 15.68 -28.29 6.46
C ALA A 410 16.32 -28.79 7.76
N ALA A 411 17.35 -28.11 8.28
CA ALA A 411 17.97 -28.43 9.56
C ALA A 411 17.00 -28.29 10.74
N GLN A 412 16.13 -27.26 10.72
CA GLN A 412 15.11 -27.09 11.75
C GLN A 412 14.06 -28.22 11.72
N LEU A 413 13.61 -28.64 10.54
CA LEU A 413 12.68 -29.77 10.40
C LEU A 413 13.34 -31.08 10.88
N ALA A 414 14.57 -31.34 10.48
CA ALA A 414 15.33 -32.52 10.94
C ALA A 414 15.46 -32.56 12.47
N SER A 415 15.63 -31.41 13.13
CA SER A 415 15.72 -31.32 14.60
C SER A 415 14.40 -31.69 15.32
N LYS A 416 13.30 -31.78 14.59
CA LYS A 416 11.97 -32.14 15.12
C LYS A 416 11.54 -33.58 14.79
N ASP A 417 12.47 -34.38 14.27
CA ASP A 417 12.22 -35.78 13.86
C ASP A 417 11.07 -35.93 12.85
N VAL A 418 10.93 -34.97 11.92
CA VAL A 418 9.93 -35.02 10.85
C VAL A 418 10.59 -35.15 9.47
N VAL A 419 9.86 -35.75 8.54
CA VAL A 419 10.29 -35.92 7.13
C VAL A 419 10.00 -34.64 6.38
N ALA A 420 11.01 -33.91 5.90
CA ALA A 420 10.87 -32.60 5.27
C ALA A 420 10.00 -32.64 4.00
N GLU A 421 10.03 -33.74 3.24
CA GLU A 421 9.24 -33.96 2.03
C GLU A 421 7.73 -34.03 2.28
N ASP A 422 7.31 -34.32 3.53
CA ASP A 422 5.91 -34.35 3.93
C ASP A 422 5.37 -32.92 4.19
N TYR A 423 6.22 -31.90 4.07
CA TYR A 423 5.83 -30.52 4.34
C TYR A 423 5.92 -29.62 3.11
N ILE A 424 5.14 -28.55 3.15
CA ILE A 424 5.17 -27.42 2.22
C ILE A 424 5.57 -26.19 3.00
N LEU A 425 6.54 -25.44 2.50
CA LEU A 425 6.94 -24.14 3.07
C LEU A 425 5.99 -23.04 2.60
N MET A 426 5.61 -22.15 3.50
CA MET A 426 4.57 -21.16 3.24
C MET A 426 4.85 -19.85 3.99
N PRO A 427 4.76 -18.68 3.34
CA PRO A 427 4.85 -17.38 4.01
C PRO A 427 3.54 -17.01 4.70
N VAL A 428 3.64 -16.33 5.84
CA VAL A 428 2.52 -15.92 6.67
C VAL A 428 2.71 -14.48 7.11
N HIS A 429 1.62 -13.70 7.12
CA HIS A 429 1.60 -12.37 7.70
C HIS A 429 1.90 -12.44 9.21
N PRO A 430 2.83 -11.62 9.77
CA PRO A 430 3.17 -11.68 11.19
C PRO A 430 1.95 -11.49 12.11
N TRP A 431 1.08 -10.54 11.79
CA TRP A 431 -0.16 -10.33 12.54
C TRP A 431 -1.07 -11.56 12.53
N GLN A 432 -1.23 -12.20 11.35
CA GLN A 432 -2.07 -13.40 11.20
C GLN A 432 -1.54 -14.55 12.06
N TRP A 433 -0.22 -14.73 12.08
CA TRP A 433 0.42 -15.73 12.92
C TRP A 433 0.13 -15.49 14.40
N GLN A 434 0.41 -14.29 14.87
CA GLN A 434 0.34 -13.96 16.31
C GLN A 434 -1.10 -13.86 16.82
N ASN A 435 -2.01 -13.28 16.04
CA ASN A 435 -3.36 -12.95 16.50
C ASN A 435 -4.40 -14.01 16.14
N LYS A 436 -4.09 -14.92 15.21
CA LYS A 436 -5.05 -15.94 14.76
C LYS A 436 -4.46 -17.36 14.79
N LEU A 437 -3.38 -17.63 14.06
CA LEU A 437 -2.95 -19.00 13.84
C LEU A 437 -2.46 -19.69 15.11
N LEU A 438 -1.69 -19.01 15.96
CA LEU A 438 -1.22 -19.56 17.25
C LEU A 438 -2.34 -20.07 18.15
N THR A 439 -3.53 -19.50 18.09
CA THR A 439 -4.67 -19.88 18.95
C THR A 439 -5.67 -20.75 18.20
N VAL A 440 -6.10 -20.35 17.00
CA VAL A 440 -7.12 -21.05 16.23
C VAL A 440 -6.62 -22.41 15.70
N PHE A 441 -5.32 -22.49 15.37
CA PHE A 441 -4.67 -23.71 14.86
C PHE A 441 -3.74 -24.35 15.88
N ALA A 442 -3.95 -24.10 17.18
CA ALA A 442 -3.10 -24.61 18.26
C ALA A 442 -2.98 -26.16 18.24
N ALA A 443 -4.06 -26.86 17.91
CA ALA A 443 -4.05 -28.33 17.79
C ALA A 443 -3.15 -28.79 16.63
N ASP A 444 -3.20 -28.13 15.49
CA ASP A 444 -2.37 -28.46 14.33
C ASP A 444 -0.88 -28.18 14.60
N ILE A 445 -0.59 -27.09 15.35
CA ILE A 445 0.78 -26.77 15.80
C ILE A 445 1.28 -27.81 16.80
N ALA A 446 0.47 -28.17 17.78
CA ALA A 446 0.83 -29.19 18.79
C ALA A 446 1.08 -30.57 18.19
N ASN A 447 0.36 -30.92 17.10
CA ASN A 447 0.52 -32.17 16.37
C ASN A 447 1.60 -32.11 15.27
N GLN A 448 2.36 -31.03 15.21
CA GLN A 448 3.36 -30.75 14.17
C GLN A 448 2.80 -30.72 12.73
N ASP A 449 1.49 -30.54 12.55
CA ASP A 449 0.91 -30.27 11.24
C ASP A 449 1.33 -28.89 10.69
N ILE A 450 1.67 -27.97 11.61
CA ILE A 450 2.21 -26.64 11.34
C ILE A 450 3.46 -26.47 12.21
N ILE A 451 4.59 -26.17 11.57
CA ILE A 451 5.87 -25.94 12.24
C ILE A 451 6.36 -24.53 11.92
N TYR A 452 6.61 -23.73 12.95
CA TYR A 452 7.22 -22.41 12.82
C TYR A 452 8.70 -22.54 12.45
N LEU A 453 9.14 -21.85 11.39
CA LEU A 453 10.53 -21.89 10.90
C LEU A 453 11.30 -20.59 11.16
N GLY A 454 10.60 -19.49 11.36
CA GLY A 454 11.26 -18.21 11.66
C GLY A 454 10.72 -17.06 10.82
N ILE A 455 11.42 -15.94 10.94
CA ILE A 455 11.14 -14.72 10.16
C ILE A 455 12.08 -14.71 8.96
N GLY A 456 11.52 -14.50 7.77
CA GLY A 456 12.28 -14.38 6.52
C GLY A 456 13.27 -13.19 6.55
N GLU A 457 14.25 -13.16 5.69
CA GLU A 457 15.28 -12.10 5.66
C GLU A 457 14.81 -10.86 4.87
N ASP A 458 14.00 -11.05 3.84
CA ASP A 458 13.53 -9.98 2.97
C ASP A 458 12.55 -9.04 3.68
N HIS A 459 12.67 -7.76 3.35
CA HIS A 459 11.73 -6.72 3.74
C HIS A 459 10.70 -6.51 2.63
N TYR A 460 9.46 -6.37 3.02
CA TYR A 460 8.32 -6.18 2.12
C TYR A 460 7.57 -4.90 2.46
N GLN A 461 6.91 -4.33 1.46
CA GLN A 461 5.97 -3.22 1.62
C GLN A 461 4.56 -3.69 1.33
N ALA A 462 3.64 -3.45 2.27
CA ALA A 462 2.22 -3.73 2.07
C ALA A 462 1.65 -2.83 0.95
N GLN A 463 0.83 -3.43 0.08
CA GLN A 463 0.05 -2.72 -0.93
C GLN A 463 -1.32 -2.33 -0.37
N GLN A 464 -2.11 -1.53 -1.10
CA GLN A 464 -3.42 -1.04 -0.65
C GLN A 464 -4.38 -2.15 -0.19
N SER A 465 -4.23 -3.37 -0.70
CA SER A 465 -4.99 -4.55 -0.25
C SER A 465 -4.64 -5.02 1.17
N ILE A 466 -3.68 -4.39 1.85
CA ILE A 466 -3.11 -4.70 3.19
C ILE A 466 -2.49 -6.09 3.37
N ARG A 467 -2.73 -7.03 2.47
CA ARG A 467 -2.28 -8.44 2.52
C ARG A 467 -1.42 -8.88 1.35
N THR A 468 -1.19 -7.98 0.38
CA THR A 468 -0.27 -8.19 -0.74
C THR A 468 1.00 -7.40 -0.49
N PHE A 469 2.15 -8.01 -0.73
CA PHE A 469 3.45 -7.50 -0.35
C PHE A 469 4.39 -7.43 -1.54
N PHE A 470 4.98 -6.25 -1.77
CA PHE A 470 6.09 -6.03 -2.69
C PHE A 470 7.42 -6.28 -1.96
N ASN A 471 8.34 -7.04 -2.56
CA ASN A 471 9.66 -7.29 -1.98
C ASN A 471 10.57 -6.09 -2.21
N ARG A 472 10.88 -5.33 -1.15
CA ARG A 472 11.78 -4.15 -1.20
C ARG A 472 13.24 -4.53 -1.24
N SER A 473 13.63 -5.63 -0.58
CA SER A 473 15.01 -6.11 -0.55
C SER A 473 15.47 -6.62 -1.91
N GLN A 474 14.56 -7.25 -2.65
CA GLN A 474 14.81 -7.82 -3.96
C GLN A 474 13.61 -7.54 -4.91
N PRO A 475 13.54 -6.32 -5.50
CA PRO A 475 12.40 -5.87 -6.29
C PRO A 475 12.06 -6.74 -7.51
N GLN A 476 12.97 -7.62 -7.94
CA GLN A 476 12.76 -8.56 -9.03
C GLN A 476 11.99 -9.83 -8.59
N LYS A 477 11.83 -10.08 -7.30
CA LYS A 477 11.04 -11.21 -6.79
C LYS A 477 9.54 -10.96 -6.95
N ARG A 478 8.77 -12.01 -6.83
CA ARG A 478 7.31 -11.98 -6.93
C ARG A 478 6.67 -11.21 -5.77
N TYR A 479 5.47 -10.70 -6.03
CA TYR A 479 4.58 -10.31 -4.94
C TYR A 479 4.14 -11.53 -4.15
N VAL A 480 3.98 -11.37 -2.85
CA VAL A 480 3.40 -12.38 -1.95
C VAL A 480 2.06 -11.86 -1.44
N LYS A 481 0.99 -12.65 -1.60
CA LYS A 481 -0.34 -12.34 -1.03
C LYS A 481 -0.66 -13.40 0.02
N THR A 482 -1.00 -12.97 1.24
CA THR A 482 -1.27 -13.88 2.38
C THR A 482 -2.71 -13.70 2.88
N ALA A 483 -3.25 -14.71 3.54
CA ALA A 483 -4.50 -14.54 4.29
C ALA A 483 -4.28 -13.58 5.48
N LEU A 484 -5.27 -12.71 5.72
CA LEU A 484 -5.27 -11.76 6.83
C LEU A 484 -6.69 -11.60 7.38
N SER A 485 -6.90 -11.95 8.64
CA SER A 485 -8.23 -11.90 9.28
C SER A 485 -8.54 -10.51 9.86
N VAL A 486 -8.38 -9.49 9.04
CA VAL A 486 -8.71 -8.09 9.31
C VAL A 486 -9.90 -7.70 8.43
N LEU A 487 -10.89 -7.04 9.02
CA LEU A 487 -12.03 -6.51 8.28
C LEU A 487 -11.63 -5.17 7.65
N ASN A 488 -11.82 -5.05 6.35
CA ASN A 488 -11.58 -3.82 5.62
C ASN A 488 -12.66 -3.64 4.55
N MET A 489 -13.31 -2.49 4.53
CA MET A 489 -14.45 -2.19 3.67
C MET A 489 -15.61 -3.20 3.81
N GLY A 490 -15.90 -3.63 5.05
CA GLY A 490 -16.96 -4.60 5.33
C GLY A 490 -16.61 -6.05 5.00
N PHE A 491 -15.41 -6.34 4.45
CA PHE A 491 -15.02 -7.69 4.04
C PHE A 491 -13.77 -8.19 4.76
N MET A 492 -13.79 -9.45 5.17
CA MET A 492 -12.63 -10.14 5.75
C MET A 492 -11.60 -10.44 4.66
N ARG A 493 -10.33 -10.08 4.89
CA ARG A 493 -9.24 -10.24 3.92
C ARG A 493 -8.60 -11.65 3.96
N GLY A 494 -9.43 -12.70 4.03
CA GLY A 494 -8.99 -14.09 3.94
C GLY A 494 -8.62 -14.55 2.53
N LEU A 495 -7.96 -15.70 2.41
CA LEU A 495 -7.73 -16.43 1.15
C LEU A 495 -8.29 -17.84 1.30
N SER A 496 -9.06 -18.28 0.31
CA SER A 496 -9.65 -19.61 0.31
C SER A 496 -8.64 -20.68 -0.10
N PRO A 497 -8.30 -21.66 0.75
CA PRO A 497 -7.49 -22.78 0.34
C PRO A 497 -8.07 -23.53 -0.87
N TYR A 498 -9.40 -23.64 -0.93
CA TYR A 498 -10.08 -24.27 -2.06
C TYR A 498 -9.77 -23.58 -3.40
N TYR A 499 -9.81 -22.25 -3.45
CA TYR A 499 -9.48 -21.51 -4.67
C TYR A 499 -7.99 -21.58 -4.99
N MET A 500 -7.12 -21.64 -3.99
CA MET A 500 -5.67 -21.76 -4.20
C MET A 500 -5.28 -23.00 -5.02
N ALA A 501 -6.07 -24.07 -4.95
CA ALA A 501 -5.82 -25.28 -5.74
C ALA A 501 -5.93 -25.07 -7.27
N THR A 502 -6.71 -24.11 -7.71
CA THR A 502 -7.02 -23.87 -9.13
C THR A 502 -6.53 -22.53 -9.67
N THR A 503 -6.20 -21.57 -8.80
CA THR A 503 -5.79 -20.22 -9.18
C THR A 503 -4.66 -20.19 -10.21
N PRO A 504 -3.53 -20.90 -10.09
CA PRO A 504 -2.49 -20.88 -11.11
C PRO A 504 -2.95 -21.43 -12.48
N ALA A 505 -3.75 -22.50 -12.48
CA ALA A 505 -4.27 -23.08 -13.73
C ALA A 505 -5.22 -22.11 -14.45
N ILE A 506 -6.00 -21.33 -13.71
CA ILE A 506 -6.86 -20.29 -14.27
C ILE A 506 -6.03 -19.18 -14.91
N ASN A 507 -4.97 -18.76 -14.23
CA ASN A 507 -4.07 -17.73 -14.75
C ASN A 507 -3.34 -18.19 -16.02
N GLU A 508 -2.86 -19.42 -16.07
CA GLU A 508 -2.23 -20.03 -17.25
C GLU A 508 -3.19 -20.15 -18.44
N TRP A 509 -4.43 -20.57 -18.18
CA TRP A 509 -5.49 -20.60 -19.19
C TRP A 509 -5.79 -19.20 -19.74
N LEU A 510 -5.98 -18.21 -18.86
CA LEU A 510 -6.31 -16.85 -19.26
C LEU A 510 -5.18 -16.19 -20.03
N GLU A 511 -3.91 -16.39 -19.60
CA GLU A 511 -2.76 -15.89 -20.35
C GLU A 511 -2.69 -16.50 -21.76
N THR A 512 -2.97 -17.80 -21.88
CA THR A 512 -3.04 -18.47 -23.19
C THR A 512 -4.14 -17.85 -24.07
N LEU A 513 -5.31 -17.53 -23.50
CA LEU A 513 -6.40 -16.86 -24.20
C LEU A 513 -5.95 -15.46 -24.68
N VAL A 514 -5.38 -14.66 -23.79
CA VAL A 514 -4.92 -13.30 -24.11
C VAL A 514 -3.80 -13.32 -25.17
N ALA A 515 -2.86 -14.25 -25.05
CA ALA A 515 -1.73 -14.38 -25.99
C ALA A 515 -2.16 -14.80 -27.41
N ASN A 516 -3.29 -15.51 -27.56
CA ASN A 516 -3.81 -15.97 -28.85
C ASN A 516 -4.89 -15.05 -29.43
N ASP A 517 -5.29 -14.00 -28.74
CA ASP A 517 -6.31 -13.07 -29.19
C ASP A 517 -5.71 -11.79 -29.78
N SER A 518 -5.92 -11.58 -31.06
CA SER A 518 -5.31 -10.47 -31.82
C SER A 518 -5.77 -9.08 -31.39
N TRP A 519 -7.00 -8.97 -30.81
CA TRP A 519 -7.49 -7.69 -30.30
C TRP A 519 -6.87 -7.33 -28.96
N LEU A 520 -6.81 -8.30 -28.06
CA LEU A 520 -6.18 -8.12 -26.74
C LEU A 520 -4.67 -7.80 -26.90
N GLN A 521 -4.00 -8.48 -27.83
CA GLN A 521 -2.61 -8.17 -28.19
C GLN A 521 -2.45 -6.73 -28.72
N ARG A 522 -3.36 -6.28 -29.60
CA ARG A 522 -3.32 -4.90 -30.12
C ARG A 522 -3.56 -3.84 -29.05
N CYS A 523 -4.37 -4.13 -28.05
CA CYS A 523 -4.61 -3.26 -26.89
C CYS A 523 -3.46 -3.32 -25.87
N ASP A 524 -2.49 -4.19 -26.06
CA ASP A 524 -1.46 -4.57 -25.09
C ASP A 524 -2.04 -4.86 -23.70
N PHE A 525 -3.17 -5.62 -23.68
CA PHE A 525 -3.81 -6.05 -22.46
C PHE A 525 -3.06 -7.24 -21.86
N ARG A 526 -2.68 -7.16 -20.62
CA ARG A 526 -1.83 -8.14 -19.93
C ARG A 526 -2.49 -8.64 -18.65
N ILE A 527 -2.04 -9.82 -18.23
CA ILE A 527 -2.47 -10.45 -16.98
C ILE A 527 -1.30 -10.43 -16.00
N LEU A 528 -1.55 -9.98 -14.78
CA LEU A 528 -0.59 -10.12 -13.69
C LEU A 528 -0.84 -11.45 -13.00
N ARG A 529 -0.16 -12.51 -13.46
CA ARG A 529 -0.43 -13.91 -13.11
C ARG A 529 -0.20 -14.21 -11.64
N GLU A 530 -1.09 -14.98 -11.07
CA GLU A 530 -0.94 -15.64 -9.78
C GLU A 530 -0.36 -17.05 -10.05
N VAL A 531 0.98 -17.15 -9.99
CA VAL A 531 1.76 -18.28 -10.57
C VAL A 531 1.91 -19.49 -9.67
N ALA A 532 1.76 -19.32 -8.36
CA ALA A 532 1.83 -20.39 -7.39
C ALA A 532 0.99 -20.06 -6.16
N ALA A 533 0.48 -21.10 -5.49
CA ALA A 533 -0.31 -20.95 -4.29
C ALA A 533 -0.17 -22.15 -3.34
N VAL A 534 -0.37 -21.89 -2.05
CA VAL A 534 -0.45 -22.88 -0.98
C VAL A 534 -1.74 -22.63 -0.20
N GLY A 535 -2.52 -23.67 0.02
CA GLY A 535 -3.70 -23.67 0.85
C GLY A 535 -3.60 -24.68 1.98
N TYR A 536 -4.00 -24.31 3.20
CA TYR A 536 -4.10 -25.20 4.35
C TYR A 536 -5.55 -25.33 4.83
N HIS A 537 -6.02 -26.55 4.96
CA HIS A 537 -7.37 -26.90 5.40
C HIS A 537 -7.37 -27.31 6.86
N ASN A 538 -8.03 -26.54 7.73
CA ASN A 538 -8.27 -26.98 9.09
C ASN A 538 -9.40 -28.01 9.11
N ARG A 539 -9.06 -29.28 9.34
CA ARG A 539 -10.00 -30.41 9.31
C ARG A 539 -11.22 -30.25 10.25
N HIS A 540 -11.07 -29.52 11.37
CA HIS A 540 -12.15 -29.32 12.32
C HIS A 540 -13.18 -28.33 11.79
N TYR A 541 -12.72 -27.20 11.24
CA TYR A 541 -13.61 -26.19 10.64
C TYR A 541 -14.24 -26.70 9.34
N GLU A 542 -13.50 -27.48 8.54
CA GLU A 542 -14.07 -28.09 7.33
C GLU A 542 -15.22 -29.05 7.63
N ARG A 543 -15.13 -29.81 8.71
CA ARG A 543 -16.19 -30.73 9.15
C ARG A 543 -17.33 -30.06 9.88
N ALA A 544 -17.05 -29.07 10.72
CA ALA A 544 -18.02 -28.44 11.60
C ALA A 544 -18.89 -27.41 10.88
N LEU A 545 -18.32 -26.68 9.91
CA LEU A 545 -18.99 -25.56 9.26
C LEU A 545 -19.55 -25.98 7.90
N LYS A 546 -20.86 -25.80 7.73
CA LYS A 546 -21.52 -25.92 6.41
C LYS A 546 -21.36 -24.61 5.64
N GLY A 547 -21.01 -24.72 4.35
CA GLY A 547 -20.83 -23.55 3.49
C GLY A 547 -19.55 -22.78 3.74
N ASP A 548 -19.50 -21.57 3.24
CA ASP A 548 -18.38 -20.66 3.30
C ASP A 548 -18.26 -20.00 4.68
N SER A 549 -17.03 -19.77 5.12
CA SER A 549 -16.75 -19.14 6.41
C SER A 549 -15.38 -18.48 6.42
N ALA A 550 -15.27 -17.33 7.09
CA ALA A 550 -13.99 -16.67 7.32
C ALA A 550 -12.96 -17.59 8.01
N TYR A 551 -13.42 -18.52 8.86
CA TYR A 551 -12.56 -19.50 9.53
C TYR A 551 -11.91 -20.52 8.58
N LYS A 552 -12.51 -20.77 7.43
CA LYS A 552 -11.92 -21.64 6.38
C LYS A 552 -10.92 -20.89 5.48
N LYS A 553 -10.83 -19.55 5.59
CA LYS A 553 -10.03 -18.69 4.72
C LYS A 553 -8.87 -18.01 5.46
N MET A 554 -8.45 -18.56 6.61
CA MET A 554 -7.43 -17.95 7.47
C MET A 554 -5.99 -18.28 7.10
N PHE A 555 -5.77 -19.34 6.30
CA PHE A 555 -4.42 -19.89 6.14
C PHE A 555 -4.16 -20.33 4.71
N ALA A 556 -3.72 -19.38 3.91
CA ALA A 556 -3.28 -19.57 2.54
C ALA A 556 -2.29 -18.46 2.14
N ALA A 557 -1.51 -18.72 1.10
CA ALA A 557 -0.62 -17.75 0.47
C ALA A 557 -0.52 -18.00 -1.02
N LEU A 558 -0.23 -16.96 -1.80
CA LEU A 558 0.07 -17.08 -3.22
C LEU A 558 1.21 -16.15 -3.64
N TRP A 559 1.86 -16.49 -4.75
CA TRP A 559 2.87 -15.68 -5.42
C TRP A 559 2.33 -15.18 -6.75
N ARG A 560 2.55 -13.89 -6.99
CA ARG A 560 2.11 -13.17 -8.18
C ARG A 560 3.31 -12.62 -8.91
N ASP A 561 3.28 -12.64 -10.23
CA ASP A 561 4.32 -12.02 -11.05
C ASP A 561 4.54 -10.55 -10.70
N ASN A 562 5.74 -10.06 -10.99
CA ASN A 562 6.11 -8.68 -10.74
C ASN A 562 6.50 -7.98 -12.06
N PRO A 563 5.70 -7.03 -12.55
CA PRO A 563 5.94 -6.39 -13.83
C PRO A 563 7.11 -5.39 -13.82
N VAL A 564 7.70 -5.11 -12.66
CA VAL A 564 8.86 -4.21 -12.54
C VAL A 564 10.06 -4.70 -13.37
N THR A 565 10.21 -6.04 -13.52
CA THR A 565 11.30 -6.64 -14.30
C THR A 565 11.22 -6.40 -15.81
N ASP A 566 10.03 -6.06 -16.31
CA ASP A 566 9.75 -5.91 -17.74
C ASP A 566 9.82 -4.46 -18.22
N LEU A 567 10.05 -3.52 -17.29
CA LEU A 567 10.07 -2.09 -17.58
C LEU A 567 11.23 -1.70 -18.49
N GLN A 568 10.91 -0.94 -19.53
CA GLN A 568 11.88 -0.30 -20.41
C GLN A 568 12.20 1.12 -19.93
N PRO A 569 13.35 1.70 -20.34
CA PRO A 569 13.65 3.10 -20.02
C PRO A 569 12.51 4.04 -20.43
N GLY A 570 12.10 4.92 -19.52
CA GLY A 570 10.97 5.84 -19.73
C GLY A 570 9.59 5.26 -19.38
N GLN A 571 9.52 3.98 -19.05
CA GLN A 571 8.30 3.32 -18.58
C GLN A 571 8.22 3.29 -17.05
N ARG A 572 7.01 3.35 -16.52
CA ARG A 572 6.72 3.17 -15.10
C ARG A 572 5.35 2.55 -14.88
N LEU A 573 5.16 1.98 -13.71
CA LEU A 573 3.89 1.41 -13.29
C LEU A 573 3.09 2.40 -12.43
N MET A 574 1.77 2.31 -12.52
CA MET A 574 0.85 3.07 -11.68
C MET A 574 -0.40 2.24 -11.41
N THR A 575 -0.85 2.15 -10.15
CA THR A 575 -2.20 1.65 -9.89
C THR A 575 -3.24 2.59 -10.52
N MET A 576 -4.25 2.07 -11.19
CA MET A 576 -5.30 2.90 -11.81
C MET A 576 -6.08 3.69 -10.75
N ALA A 577 -6.18 3.19 -9.51
CA ALA A 577 -6.77 3.92 -8.39
C ALA A 577 -6.10 5.29 -8.13
N ALA A 578 -4.83 5.46 -8.50
CA ALA A 578 -4.11 6.73 -8.36
C ALA A 578 -4.72 7.87 -9.20
N PHE A 579 -5.50 7.57 -10.23
CA PHE A 579 -6.22 8.60 -10.99
C PHE A 579 -7.24 9.38 -10.16
N LEU A 580 -7.69 8.80 -9.04
CA LEU A 580 -8.64 9.41 -8.12
C LEU A 580 -7.95 10.10 -6.94
N HIS A 581 -6.61 10.07 -6.88
CA HIS A 581 -5.86 10.71 -5.81
C HIS A 581 -5.97 12.24 -5.89
N VAL A 582 -6.26 12.84 -4.73
CA VAL A 582 -6.24 14.29 -4.49
C VAL A 582 -5.33 14.53 -3.30
N ASP A 583 -4.33 15.39 -3.45
CA ASP A 583 -3.34 15.66 -2.42
C ASP A 583 -3.87 16.57 -1.30
N HIS A 584 -3.03 16.83 -0.30
CA HIS A 584 -3.38 17.69 0.84
C HIS A 584 -3.60 19.17 0.46
N HIS A 585 -3.16 19.61 -0.73
CA HIS A 585 -3.46 20.91 -1.33
C HIS A 585 -4.73 20.90 -2.19
N GLN A 586 -5.51 19.82 -2.16
CA GLN A 586 -6.70 19.60 -3.00
C GLN A 586 -6.38 19.61 -4.51
N GLN A 587 -5.15 19.22 -4.90
CA GLN A 587 -4.75 19.08 -6.29
C GLN A 587 -4.87 17.62 -6.72
N PRO A 588 -5.63 17.33 -7.80
CA PRO A 588 -5.77 15.97 -8.30
C PRO A 588 -4.54 15.53 -9.12
N LEU A 589 -4.18 14.25 -9.02
CA LEU A 589 -3.04 13.69 -9.72
C LEU A 589 -3.29 13.51 -11.23
N LEU A 590 -4.49 13.09 -11.65
CA LEU A 590 -4.77 12.79 -13.05
C LEU A 590 -4.58 13.99 -13.99
N PRO A 591 -5.07 15.20 -13.69
CA PRO A 591 -4.77 16.39 -14.49
C PRO A 591 -3.27 16.70 -14.60
N ALA A 592 -2.53 16.50 -13.50
CA ALA A 592 -1.07 16.70 -13.50
C ALA A 592 -0.35 15.71 -14.41
N LEU A 593 -0.77 14.44 -14.44
CA LEU A 593 -0.26 13.42 -15.36
C LEU A 593 -0.52 13.78 -16.82
N ILE A 594 -1.73 14.21 -17.14
CA ILE A 594 -2.11 14.62 -18.50
C ILE A 594 -1.25 15.81 -18.94
N ALA A 595 -1.11 16.81 -18.09
CA ALA A 595 -0.29 17.99 -18.39
C ALA A 595 1.19 17.65 -18.61
N ASP A 596 1.79 16.80 -17.76
CA ASP A 596 3.20 16.39 -17.89
C ASP A 596 3.46 15.52 -19.14
N SER A 597 2.44 14.78 -19.62
CA SER A 597 2.54 13.98 -20.85
C SER A 597 2.69 14.82 -22.12
N GLY A 598 2.28 16.08 -22.07
CA GLY A 598 2.26 16.98 -23.24
C GLY A 598 1.19 16.66 -24.28
N LEU A 599 0.35 15.64 -24.08
CA LEU A 599 -0.75 15.31 -24.97
C LEU A 599 -1.99 16.18 -24.67
N PRO A 600 -2.81 16.51 -25.68
CA PRO A 600 -4.18 16.99 -25.46
C PRO A 600 -4.97 15.98 -24.61
N ALA A 601 -5.78 16.47 -23.68
CA ALA A 601 -6.52 15.63 -22.75
C ALA A 601 -7.39 14.57 -23.44
N GLU A 602 -8.05 14.93 -24.56
CA GLU A 602 -8.87 14.00 -25.34
C GLU A 602 -8.03 12.84 -25.90
N GLN A 603 -6.85 13.12 -26.43
CA GLN A 603 -5.95 12.08 -26.97
C GLN A 603 -5.40 11.19 -25.86
N TRP A 604 -5.09 11.78 -24.69
CA TRP A 604 -4.65 11.01 -23.53
C TRP A 604 -5.74 10.05 -23.06
N ILE A 605 -6.99 10.52 -22.97
CA ILE A 605 -8.14 9.68 -22.63
C ILE A 605 -8.36 8.58 -23.68
N ASP A 606 -8.20 8.86 -24.96
CA ASP A 606 -8.30 7.82 -25.99
C ASP A 606 -7.26 6.70 -25.80
N ARG A 607 -6.02 7.05 -25.43
CA ARG A 607 -4.98 6.07 -25.10
C ARG A 607 -5.39 5.23 -23.89
N TYR A 608 -5.87 5.88 -22.85
CA TYR A 608 -6.36 5.19 -21.66
C TYR A 608 -7.52 4.23 -21.97
N LEU A 609 -8.53 4.67 -22.71
CA LEU A 609 -9.67 3.84 -23.08
C LEU A 609 -9.27 2.65 -23.96
N ASN A 610 -8.26 2.83 -24.83
CA ASN A 610 -7.77 1.75 -25.67
C ASN A 610 -7.10 0.62 -24.87
N CYS A 611 -6.36 0.92 -23.81
CA CYS A 611 -5.73 -0.12 -22.98
C CYS A 611 -6.62 -0.61 -21.81
N TYR A 612 -7.72 0.08 -21.49
CA TYR A 612 -8.60 -0.29 -20.40
C TYR A 612 -10.00 -0.74 -20.86
N LEU A 613 -10.81 0.13 -21.48
CA LEU A 613 -12.21 -0.18 -21.84
C LEU A 613 -12.29 -1.14 -23.03
N SER A 614 -11.52 -0.89 -24.08
CA SER A 614 -11.56 -1.68 -25.31
C SER A 614 -11.32 -3.18 -25.09
N PRO A 615 -10.28 -3.61 -24.33
CA PRO A 615 -10.08 -5.03 -24.03
C PRO A 615 -11.16 -5.63 -23.14
N LEU A 616 -11.75 -4.87 -22.21
CA LEU A 616 -12.84 -5.34 -21.38
C LEU A 616 -14.11 -5.60 -22.22
N LEU A 617 -14.42 -4.72 -23.17
CA LEU A 617 -15.51 -4.94 -24.14
C LEU A 617 -15.26 -6.22 -24.94
N HIS A 618 -14.03 -6.45 -25.36
CA HIS A 618 -13.67 -7.65 -26.13
C HIS A 618 -13.81 -8.94 -25.29
N CYS A 619 -13.29 -8.94 -24.06
CA CYS A 619 -13.46 -10.07 -23.15
C CYS A 619 -14.95 -10.39 -22.93
N PHE A 620 -15.79 -9.37 -22.70
CA PHE A 620 -17.24 -9.53 -22.52
C PHE A 620 -17.94 -10.05 -23.77
N TYR A 621 -17.79 -9.38 -24.91
CA TYR A 621 -18.58 -9.71 -26.11
C TYR A 621 -18.05 -10.94 -26.86
N GLN A 622 -16.74 -11.15 -26.91
CA GLN A 622 -16.14 -12.26 -27.66
C GLN A 622 -16.09 -13.54 -26.81
N HIS A 623 -15.72 -13.40 -25.52
CA HIS A 623 -15.38 -14.55 -24.67
C HIS A 623 -16.37 -14.80 -23.53
N ASP A 624 -17.43 -14.02 -23.39
CA ASP A 624 -18.34 -14.02 -22.23
C ASP A 624 -17.60 -13.89 -20.88
N LEU A 625 -16.38 -13.34 -20.92
CA LEU A 625 -15.45 -13.24 -19.82
C LEU A 625 -15.54 -11.87 -19.16
N VAL A 626 -15.67 -11.85 -17.84
CA VAL A 626 -15.74 -10.63 -17.05
C VAL A 626 -14.75 -10.66 -15.90
N PHE A 627 -14.36 -9.46 -15.48
CA PHE A 627 -13.48 -9.18 -14.36
C PHE A 627 -14.17 -8.26 -13.35
N MET A 628 -13.52 -7.99 -12.23
CA MET A 628 -13.81 -6.85 -11.35
C MET A 628 -12.79 -5.73 -11.63
N PRO A 629 -12.96 -4.92 -12.70
CA PRO A 629 -11.93 -4.04 -13.22
C PRO A 629 -11.92 -2.66 -12.56
N HIS A 630 -12.18 -2.58 -11.25
CA HIS A 630 -12.08 -1.33 -10.51
C HIS A 630 -10.61 -0.86 -10.34
N GLY A 631 -10.43 0.38 -9.86
CA GLY A 631 -9.13 1.04 -9.83
C GLY A 631 -7.98 0.29 -9.14
N GLU A 632 -8.30 -0.50 -8.11
CA GLU A 632 -7.30 -1.26 -7.36
C GLU A 632 -6.88 -2.56 -8.07
N ASN A 633 -7.69 -3.05 -9.02
CA ASN A 633 -7.42 -4.32 -9.74
C ASN A 633 -6.67 -4.13 -11.06
N LEU A 634 -6.27 -2.91 -11.39
CA LEU A 634 -5.44 -2.64 -12.55
C LEU A 634 -4.15 -1.90 -12.20
N ILE A 635 -3.08 -2.33 -12.85
CA ILE A 635 -1.82 -1.60 -12.91
C ILE A 635 -1.64 -1.14 -14.35
N LEU A 636 -1.48 0.16 -14.54
CA LEU A 636 -1.20 0.74 -15.84
C LEU A 636 0.30 0.84 -16.05
N LEU A 637 0.74 0.50 -17.27
CA LEU A 637 2.06 0.81 -17.77
C LEU A 637 1.99 2.17 -18.45
N LEU A 638 2.75 3.12 -17.95
CA LEU A 638 2.86 4.46 -18.52
C LEU A 638 4.20 4.63 -19.22
N GLU A 639 4.17 5.23 -20.39
CA GLU A 639 5.36 5.69 -21.09
C GLU A 639 5.26 7.21 -21.27
N ASN A 640 6.21 7.95 -20.68
CA ASN A 640 6.14 9.42 -20.62
C ASN A 640 4.78 9.92 -20.07
N ASN A 641 4.27 9.30 -19.02
CA ASN A 641 2.99 9.57 -18.40
C ASN A 641 1.73 9.35 -19.28
N VAL A 642 1.87 8.62 -20.38
CA VAL A 642 0.76 8.19 -21.25
C VAL A 642 0.48 6.71 -21.02
N PRO A 643 -0.76 6.27 -20.75
CA PRO A 643 -1.09 4.86 -20.67
C PRO A 643 -0.85 4.14 -22.00
N VAL A 644 -0.07 3.06 -21.96
CA VAL A 644 0.25 2.23 -23.12
C VAL A 644 -0.18 0.78 -22.98
N SER A 645 -0.33 0.29 -21.75
CA SER A 645 -0.73 -1.08 -21.44
C SER A 645 -1.44 -1.13 -20.08
N ALA A 646 -2.21 -2.17 -19.86
CA ALA A 646 -2.87 -2.46 -18.58
C ALA A 646 -2.64 -3.91 -18.15
N TYR A 647 -2.25 -4.10 -16.89
CA TYR A 647 -2.18 -5.39 -16.22
C TYR A 647 -3.41 -5.60 -15.37
N MET A 648 -4.24 -6.61 -15.70
CA MET A 648 -5.34 -7.06 -14.84
C MET A 648 -4.80 -8.00 -13.76
N LYS A 649 -5.16 -7.77 -12.51
CA LYS A 649 -4.76 -8.59 -11.36
C LYS A 649 -5.98 -9.17 -10.61
N ASP A 650 -5.71 -9.98 -9.56
CA ASP A 650 -6.70 -10.68 -8.74
C ASP A 650 -7.59 -11.67 -9.53
N ILE A 651 -6.95 -12.37 -10.45
CA ILE A 651 -7.57 -13.25 -11.43
C ILE A 651 -8.22 -14.49 -10.78
N GLY A 652 -7.58 -15.08 -9.78
CA GLY A 652 -8.02 -16.36 -9.22
C GLY A 652 -9.38 -16.33 -8.53
N GLU A 653 -9.80 -15.17 -8.02
CA GLU A 653 -11.01 -15.01 -7.21
C GLU A 653 -12.07 -14.08 -7.86
N GLU A 654 -11.68 -13.22 -8.84
CA GLU A 654 -12.51 -12.10 -9.30
C GLU A 654 -12.78 -12.13 -10.81
N ILE A 655 -12.82 -13.32 -11.40
CA ILE A 655 -13.17 -13.49 -12.81
C ILE A 655 -14.26 -14.53 -12.99
N ALA A 656 -15.07 -14.37 -14.04
CA ALA A 656 -16.12 -15.32 -14.40
C ALA A 656 -16.31 -15.39 -15.91
N VAL A 657 -16.71 -16.58 -16.40
CA VAL A 657 -17.22 -16.79 -17.75
C VAL A 657 -18.75 -16.92 -17.64
N MET A 658 -19.49 -15.91 -18.06
CA MET A 658 -20.95 -15.82 -17.95
C MET A 658 -21.67 -16.68 -19.00
N ASN A 659 -21.22 -17.89 -19.13
CA ASN A 659 -21.79 -18.91 -20.00
C ASN A 659 -21.68 -20.27 -19.30
N PRO A 660 -22.75 -20.79 -18.71
CA PRO A 660 -22.73 -22.05 -17.96
C PRO A 660 -22.39 -23.27 -18.84
N ASP A 661 -22.61 -23.16 -20.16
CA ASP A 661 -22.32 -24.21 -21.13
C ASP A 661 -20.89 -24.13 -21.70
N ALA A 662 -20.06 -23.21 -21.20
CA ALA A 662 -18.68 -23.07 -21.66
C ALA A 662 -17.87 -24.33 -21.34
N VAL A 663 -17.22 -24.89 -22.34
CA VAL A 663 -16.32 -26.03 -22.20
C VAL A 663 -14.92 -25.49 -21.85
N LEU A 664 -14.60 -25.55 -20.58
CA LEU A 664 -13.32 -25.09 -20.02
C LEU A 664 -12.50 -26.28 -19.53
N PRO A 665 -11.16 -26.14 -19.39
CA PRO A 665 -10.36 -27.16 -18.73
C PRO A 665 -10.86 -27.48 -17.31
N GLU A 666 -10.72 -28.72 -16.85
CA GLU A 666 -11.27 -29.21 -15.58
C GLU A 666 -11.01 -28.26 -14.40
N LYS A 667 -9.76 -27.80 -14.23
CA LYS A 667 -9.37 -26.90 -13.14
C LYS A 667 -9.89 -25.46 -13.33
N VAL A 668 -10.40 -25.12 -14.51
CA VAL A 668 -10.92 -23.79 -14.86
C VAL A 668 -12.45 -23.79 -14.88
N GLN A 669 -13.09 -24.95 -14.95
CA GLN A 669 -14.53 -25.12 -15.13
C GLN A 669 -15.39 -24.36 -14.12
N ARG A 670 -14.87 -24.11 -12.92
CA ARG A 670 -15.57 -23.31 -11.89
C ARG A 670 -15.85 -21.85 -12.30
N LEU A 671 -15.19 -21.34 -13.33
CA LEU A 671 -15.41 -20.00 -13.85
C LEU A 671 -16.70 -19.89 -14.68
N ALA A 672 -17.20 -20.99 -15.21
CA ALA A 672 -18.45 -21.03 -15.95
C ALA A 672 -19.63 -20.87 -14.97
N VAL A 673 -20.29 -19.71 -15.03
CA VAL A 673 -21.39 -19.37 -14.13
C VAL A 673 -22.65 -19.01 -14.92
N ASP A 674 -23.80 -19.27 -14.31
CA ASP A 674 -25.09 -18.83 -14.83
C ASP A 674 -25.43 -17.48 -14.20
N VAL A 675 -25.46 -16.43 -14.99
CA VAL A 675 -25.83 -15.07 -14.57
C VAL A 675 -27.11 -14.66 -15.31
N PRO A 676 -28.11 -14.14 -14.59
CA PRO A 676 -29.33 -13.63 -15.24
C PRO A 676 -28.99 -12.62 -16.35
N GLU A 677 -29.63 -12.80 -17.49
CA GLU A 677 -29.30 -12.08 -18.73
C GLU A 677 -29.23 -10.55 -18.57
N HIS A 678 -30.19 -9.97 -17.81
CA HIS A 678 -30.25 -8.53 -17.57
C HIS A 678 -29.17 -7.98 -16.61
N LEU A 679 -28.43 -8.87 -15.96
CA LEU A 679 -27.33 -8.48 -15.04
C LEU A 679 -25.95 -8.58 -15.69
N LYS A 680 -25.80 -9.29 -16.81
CA LYS A 680 -24.47 -9.55 -17.41
C LYS A 680 -23.72 -8.28 -17.74
N LEU A 681 -24.38 -7.28 -18.34
CA LEU A 681 -23.74 -6.03 -18.73
C LEU A 681 -23.36 -5.12 -17.53
N LEU A 682 -23.87 -5.42 -16.32
CA LEU A 682 -23.53 -4.66 -15.11
C LEU A 682 -22.06 -4.81 -14.73
N SER A 683 -21.37 -5.89 -15.15
CA SER A 683 -19.91 -6.01 -15.00
C SER A 683 -19.13 -4.84 -15.64
N ILE A 684 -19.72 -4.17 -16.65
CA ILE A 684 -19.14 -2.96 -17.26
C ILE A 684 -19.81 -1.71 -16.68
N PHE A 685 -21.15 -1.66 -16.62
CA PHE A 685 -21.84 -0.45 -16.15
C PHE A 685 -21.58 -0.15 -14.66
N THR A 686 -21.50 -1.15 -13.80
CA THR A 686 -21.18 -0.94 -12.39
C THR A 686 -19.68 -0.69 -12.20
N ASP A 687 -18.84 -1.65 -12.60
CA ASP A 687 -17.43 -1.64 -12.19
C ASP A 687 -16.61 -0.60 -12.96
N VAL A 688 -16.97 -0.30 -14.23
CA VAL A 688 -16.24 0.67 -15.05
C VAL A 688 -16.94 2.03 -15.03
N PHE A 689 -18.24 2.11 -15.40
CA PHE A 689 -18.90 3.40 -15.54
C PHE A 689 -19.17 4.05 -14.18
N ASP A 690 -19.75 3.31 -13.24
CA ASP A 690 -20.17 3.87 -11.96
C ASP A 690 -19.01 3.92 -10.93
N CYS A 691 -18.20 2.87 -10.84
CA CYS A 691 -17.14 2.81 -9.83
C CYS A 691 -15.86 3.56 -10.21
N ILE A 692 -15.62 3.89 -11.50
CA ILE A 692 -14.38 4.54 -11.92
C ILE A 692 -14.62 5.76 -12.83
N PHE A 693 -15.32 5.61 -13.94
CA PHE A 693 -15.49 6.71 -14.90
C PHE A 693 -16.29 7.88 -14.35
N ARG A 694 -17.26 7.63 -13.48
CA ARG A 694 -18.01 8.67 -12.77
C ARG A 694 -17.07 9.63 -12.03
N PHE A 695 -16.07 9.11 -11.32
CA PHE A 695 -15.12 9.90 -10.56
C PHE A 695 -14.06 10.56 -11.46
N ILE A 696 -13.52 9.83 -12.45
CA ILE A 696 -12.57 10.39 -13.42
C ILE A 696 -13.20 11.58 -14.16
N SER A 697 -14.44 11.42 -14.64
CA SER A 697 -15.19 12.47 -15.33
C SER A 697 -15.35 13.72 -14.46
N ALA A 698 -15.68 13.54 -13.18
CA ALA A 698 -15.85 14.63 -12.24
C ALA A 698 -14.52 15.37 -11.98
N ILE A 699 -13.42 14.65 -11.72
CA ILE A 699 -12.09 15.22 -11.50
C ILE A 699 -11.62 16.05 -12.70
N LEU A 700 -11.77 15.51 -13.92
CA LEU A 700 -11.38 16.20 -15.15
C LEU A 700 -12.22 17.44 -15.41
N HIS A 701 -13.53 17.37 -15.13
CA HIS A 701 -14.45 18.49 -15.28
C HIS A 701 -14.13 19.64 -14.31
N GLN A 702 -13.88 19.31 -13.03
CA GLN A 702 -13.57 20.32 -12.00
C GLN A 702 -12.23 21.02 -12.18
N SER A 703 -11.25 20.28 -12.72
CA SER A 703 -9.93 20.82 -13.01
C SER A 703 -9.86 21.58 -14.35
N ASP A 704 -10.98 21.79 -15.03
CA ASP A 704 -11.06 22.36 -16.39
C ASP A 704 -10.15 21.65 -17.42
N THR A 705 -9.76 20.41 -17.14
CA THR A 705 -8.90 19.60 -18.02
C THR A 705 -9.68 19.05 -19.20
N LEU A 706 -10.89 18.54 -18.93
CA LEU A 706 -11.81 18.02 -19.96
C LEU A 706 -13.24 18.11 -19.44
N SER A 707 -14.16 18.66 -20.24
CA SER A 707 -15.56 18.72 -19.82
C SER A 707 -16.17 17.33 -19.71
N GLU A 708 -17.15 17.16 -18.81
CA GLU A 708 -17.90 15.92 -18.64
C GLU A 708 -18.46 15.40 -19.98
N THR A 709 -19.02 16.30 -20.81
CA THR A 709 -19.57 15.94 -22.13
C THR A 709 -18.50 15.39 -23.05
N GLN A 710 -17.31 16.00 -23.10
CA GLN A 710 -16.18 15.51 -23.90
C GLN A 710 -15.71 14.14 -23.41
N PHE A 711 -15.56 13.95 -22.08
CA PHE A 711 -15.15 12.66 -21.53
C PHE A 711 -16.10 11.53 -21.99
N TRP A 712 -17.42 11.70 -21.76
CA TRP A 712 -18.39 10.67 -22.12
C TRP A 712 -18.53 10.48 -23.64
N GLN A 713 -18.25 11.52 -24.44
CA GLN A 713 -18.16 11.39 -25.90
C GLN A 713 -16.99 10.49 -26.32
N ARG A 714 -15.81 10.61 -25.63
CA ARG A 714 -14.67 9.74 -25.90
C ARG A 714 -14.98 8.28 -25.52
N VAL A 715 -15.66 8.06 -24.40
CA VAL A 715 -16.15 6.73 -24.00
C VAL A 715 -17.08 6.15 -25.06
N ALA A 716 -18.06 6.94 -25.53
CA ALA A 716 -18.99 6.51 -26.59
C ALA A 716 -18.26 6.18 -27.88
N GLN A 717 -17.24 6.98 -28.25
CA GLN A 717 -16.44 6.73 -29.47
C GLN A 717 -15.68 5.41 -29.35
N CYS A 718 -15.05 5.14 -28.20
CA CYS A 718 -14.35 3.86 -27.96
C CYS A 718 -15.27 2.66 -28.15
N VAL A 719 -16.51 2.73 -27.62
CA VAL A 719 -17.52 1.66 -27.81
C VAL A 719 -17.90 1.50 -29.29
N LYS A 720 -18.11 2.61 -30.02
CA LYS A 720 -18.42 2.56 -31.45
C LYS A 720 -17.28 1.98 -32.28
N ASP A 721 -16.04 2.41 -32.01
CA ASP A 721 -14.86 1.92 -32.72
C ASP A 721 -14.70 0.40 -32.52
N TYR A 722 -14.94 -0.08 -31.30
CA TYR A 722 -14.95 -1.51 -31.01
C TYR A 722 -16.06 -2.25 -31.78
N GLN A 723 -17.30 -1.72 -31.81
CA GLN A 723 -18.42 -2.33 -32.51
C GLN A 723 -18.20 -2.36 -34.03
N GLN A 724 -17.64 -1.28 -34.59
CA GLN A 724 -17.30 -1.22 -36.02
C GLN A 724 -16.21 -2.21 -36.42
N ALA A 725 -15.25 -2.43 -35.54
CA ALA A 725 -14.17 -3.40 -35.76
C ALA A 725 -14.65 -4.87 -35.67
N HIS A 726 -15.82 -5.14 -35.04
CA HIS A 726 -16.33 -6.49 -34.80
C HIS A 726 -17.77 -6.67 -35.31
N PRO A 727 -18.04 -6.47 -36.61
CA PRO A 727 -19.42 -6.58 -37.17
C PRO A 727 -20.02 -7.97 -36.99
N GLN A 728 -19.20 -9.02 -36.83
CA GLN A 728 -19.63 -10.38 -36.55
C GLN A 728 -20.33 -10.53 -35.19
N LEU A 729 -20.13 -9.61 -34.25
CA LEU A 729 -20.77 -9.60 -32.93
C LEU A 729 -22.04 -8.74 -32.88
N ALA A 730 -22.58 -8.28 -34.02
CA ALA A 730 -23.73 -7.36 -34.08
C ALA A 730 -24.98 -7.86 -33.30
N SER A 731 -25.20 -9.19 -33.29
CA SER A 731 -26.30 -9.78 -32.50
C SER A 731 -26.07 -9.67 -30.99
N LYS A 732 -24.81 -9.81 -30.50
CA LYS A 732 -24.48 -9.60 -29.09
C LYS A 732 -24.55 -8.12 -28.73
N PHE A 733 -24.15 -7.21 -29.63
CA PHE A 733 -24.30 -5.75 -29.41
C PHE A 733 -25.75 -5.31 -29.29
N ALA A 734 -26.66 -5.91 -30.08
CA ALA A 734 -28.07 -5.64 -29.96
C ALA A 734 -28.69 -6.23 -28.67
N ARG A 735 -28.19 -7.37 -28.22
CA ARG A 735 -28.65 -8.05 -27.00
C ARG A 735 -28.12 -7.34 -25.73
N TYR A 736 -26.89 -6.96 -25.71
CA TYR A 736 -26.19 -6.27 -24.61
C TYR A 736 -25.83 -4.85 -25.05
N ASP A 737 -26.85 -3.99 -25.06
CA ASP A 737 -26.72 -2.66 -25.66
C ASP A 737 -26.03 -1.65 -24.74
N MET A 738 -24.78 -1.32 -25.04
CA MET A 738 -24.02 -0.29 -24.34
C MET A 738 -24.62 1.11 -24.44
N PHE A 739 -25.51 1.36 -25.43
CA PHE A 739 -26.19 2.63 -25.60
C PHE A 739 -27.65 2.60 -25.10
N ALA A 740 -28.03 1.61 -24.30
CA ALA A 740 -29.34 1.59 -23.64
C ALA A 740 -29.56 2.91 -22.87
N PRO A 741 -30.78 3.46 -22.84
CA PRO A 741 -31.05 4.77 -22.24
C PRO A 741 -30.67 4.85 -20.76
N GLU A 742 -30.81 3.75 -20.05
CA GLU A 742 -30.54 3.61 -18.63
C GLU A 742 -30.15 2.18 -18.28
N PHE A 743 -29.52 2.00 -17.13
CA PHE A 743 -29.15 0.70 -16.58
C PHE A 743 -29.38 0.64 -15.07
N THR A 744 -29.45 -0.57 -14.52
CA THR A 744 -29.71 -0.80 -13.10
C THR A 744 -28.58 -0.23 -12.26
N ARG A 745 -28.94 0.54 -11.20
CA ARG A 745 -27.97 1.05 -10.22
C ARG A 745 -27.62 -0.04 -9.23
N SER A 746 -26.34 -0.42 -9.19
CA SER A 746 -25.77 -1.26 -8.13
C SER A 746 -25.40 -0.42 -6.91
N CYS A 747 -25.56 -0.98 -5.71
CA CYS A 747 -25.43 -0.26 -4.46
C CYS A 747 -24.40 -0.95 -3.54
N LEU A 748 -23.16 -0.49 -3.60
CA LEU A 748 -22.03 -1.08 -2.86
C LEU A 748 -22.08 -0.78 -1.36
N ASN A 749 -22.55 0.41 -0.96
CA ASN A 749 -22.75 0.70 0.46
C ASN A 749 -23.88 -0.14 1.05
N ARG A 750 -24.99 -0.36 0.33
CA ARG A 750 -26.03 -1.30 0.79
C ARG A 750 -25.50 -2.71 0.95
N LEU A 751 -24.56 -3.14 0.11
CA LEU A 751 -23.89 -4.43 0.25
C LEU A 751 -23.00 -4.45 1.52
N GLN A 752 -22.17 -3.44 1.73
CA GLN A 752 -21.33 -3.31 2.92
C GLN A 752 -22.17 -3.34 4.21
N LEU A 753 -23.24 -2.56 4.25
CA LEU A 753 -24.12 -2.43 5.42
C LEU A 753 -24.92 -3.71 5.72
N ALA A 754 -25.18 -4.54 4.71
CA ALA A 754 -25.87 -5.82 4.88
C ALA A 754 -24.91 -6.99 5.18
N ASN A 755 -23.62 -6.80 5.03
CA ASN A 755 -22.62 -7.86 5.15
C ASN A 755 -22.28 -8.16 6.60
N ASN A 756 -22.43 -9.41 7.02
CA ASN A 756 -22.13 -9.91 8.35
C ASN A 756 -20.64 -10.28 8.53
N GLN A 757 -19.70 -9.46 8.08
CA GLN A 757 -18.24 -9.74 8.11
C GLN A 757 -17.85 -10.96 7.25
N GLN A 758 -18.72 -11.38 6.36
CA GLN A 758 -18.47 -12.52 5.47
C GLN A 758 -17.85 -12.04 4.15
N MET A 759 -17.08 -12.90 3.56
CA MET A 759 -16.61 -12.69 2.19
C MET A 759 -17.79 -12.82 1.21
N ILE A 760 -17.67 -12.16 0.05
CA ILE A 760 -18.63 -12.30 -1.04
C ILE A 760 -18.75 -13.78 -1.43
N ASN A 761 -19.98 -14.24 -1.65
CA ASN A 761 -20.22 -15.57 -2.18
C ASN A 761 -19.92 -15.60 -3.68
N LEU A 762 -18.73 -16.06 -4.03
CA LEU A 762 -18.28 -16.14 -5.43
C LEU A 762 -18.97 -17.24 -6.22
N SER A 763 -19.66 -18.19 -5.55
CA SER A 763 -20.44 -19.22 -6.23
C SER A 763 -21.82 -18.75 -6.69
N ASP A 764 -22.31 -17.63 -6.15
CA ASP A 764 -23.52 -16.94 -6.59
C ASP A 764 -23.31 -15.43 -6.61
N PRO A 765 -22.70 -14.89 -7.67
CA PRO A 765 -22.43 -13.45 -7.79
C PRO A 765 -23.70 -12.59 -7.76
N ALA A 766 -24.84 -13.12 -8.21
CA ALA A 766 -26.10 -12.39 -8.24
C ALA A 766 -26.72 -12.16 -6.86
N GLU A 767 -26.50 -13.05 -5.90
CA GLU A 767 -26.97 -12.92 -4.52
C GLU A 767 -26.35 -11.71 -3.80
N ASN A 768 -25.14 -11.33 -4.21
CA ASN A 768 -24.38 -10.23 -3.60
C ASN A 768 -24.79 -8.85 -4.12
N LEU A 769 -25.58 -8.75 -5.20
CA LEU A 769 -25.95 -7.48 -5.77
C LEU A 769 -27.12 -6.86 -5.02
N LYS A 770 -27.03 -5.56 -4.71
CA LYS A 770 -28.11 -4.74 -4.14
C LYS A 770 -28.42 -3.61 -5.11
N PHE A 771 -29.69 -3.38 -5.39
CA PHE A 771 -30.14 -2.44 -6.41
C PHE A 771 -31.06 -1.35 -5.86
N ALA A 772 -31.03 -0.15 -6.49
CA ALA A 772 -31.91 0.97 -6.16
C ALA A 772 -32.27 1.79 -7.41
N GLY A 773 -33.23 1.29 -8.19
CA GLY A 773 -33.68 1.96 -9.43
C GLY A 773 -32.62 1.93 -10.54
N THR A 774 -32.62 2.94 -11.39
CA THR A 774 -31.74 3.04 -12.57
C THR A 774 -30.88 4.29 -12.58
N LEU A 775 -29.83 4.27 -13.38
CA LEU A 775 -28.97 5.40 -13.73
C LEU A 775 -29.16 5.72 -15.20
N LYS A 776 -29.26 7.00 -15.55
CA LYS A 776 -29.25 7.45 -16.95
C LYS A 776 -27.87 7.16 -17.54
N ASN A 777 -27.86 6.47 -18.67
CA ASN A 777 -26.62 6.14 -19.36
C ASN A 777 -26.02 7.39 -20.05
N PRO A 778 -24.84 7.86 -19.63
CA PRO A 778 -24.27 9.09 -20.17
C PRO A 778 -23.89 9.01 -21.64
N ILE A 779 -23.67 7.80 -22.19
CA ILE A 779 -23.31 7.63 -23.61
C ILE A 779 -24.51 7.37 -24.54
N ALA A 780 -25.71 7.18 -24.00
CA ALA A 780 -26.90 6.82 -24.80
C ALA A 780 -27.22 7.81 -25.95
N LYS A 781 -26.95 9.11 -25.74
CA LYS A 781 -27.19 10.16 -26.73
C LYS A 781 -26.29 10.11 -27.98
N TRP A 782 -25.23 9.32 -27.93
CA TRP A 782 -24.30 9.13 -29.05
C TRP A 782 -24.44 7.75 -29.72
N ARG A 783 -25.60 7.12 -29.63
CA ARG A 783 -25.91 5.85 -30.32
C ARG A 783 -25.61 5.89 -31.82
#